data_c420ab7716f5050d097adec272bf32c5
#
_entry.id   c420ab7716f5050d097adec272bf32c5
#
_cell.length_a   1.000
_cell.length_b   1.000
_cell.length_c   1.000
_cell.angle_alpha   90.00
_cell.angle_beta   90.00
_cell.angle_gamma   90.00
#
_symmetry.space_group_name_H-M   'P 1'
#
loop_
_entity.id
_entity.type
_entity.pdbx_description
1 polymer ?
#
loop_
_entity_poly.entity_id
_entity_poly.type
_entity_poly.pdbx_seq_one_letter_code
_entity_poly.pdbx_strand_id
1 'polypeptide(L)'
;MARVLDRLERTPLAELMAEAAALRDAGHGRVLSYSRKVFIPLTKLCRDVCHYCTFAEKSRAGRGAYLTPDEVLAIARAGAKAGCTEALFTLGDKPELRWRQAREALAELGHASTIEYLVAMCDLVLRETGLLPHANPGVMDRAELLALRDVTASQGIMLESTSERLCAPGGVHHGSPDKHPAIRLEVLNKAGAARIPFTTGILIGIGETRAERLDALRAIAESHARYGHVQEVIIQNFRAKPRTKRAEAPEPDLDDLLWTIASARIILGARANIQAPPNLSPGTYPSLIAAGINDWGGISPVTPDHVNPEAPWPAIANLAEHTARMGKVLVQRLPAYPAYLRAPRDWFAPRIATALLRASDAAGFARGDDWSPGALTPPRLPAPLLTATDATLAALVERAAQGERLEAPAIETLFAARDADQAHVMQAADRLRQAVAGDTVRYVVNRNINYTNICTYRCSFCAFSKGKTHEALRGPAYDLDHAEITRRAKEAWARGATEVCLQGGIHPDYTGATYEAICRAIKQAVPGMHIHAFSALEIHQGARTLGLSLSAFLTRLRDAGLSTLPGTAAEILDDEIRAIICPDKVNAAEWQAVMRAAHGLRLRSTATIMFGHVEAPVHWARHLLVLRDLQAQTGGFTEFVPLPFVHM
;
A
#
# COMPACT_ATOMS: atom_id res chain seq x y z
N MET A 1 36.17 -4.64 -14.90
CA MET A 1 36.01 -3.27 -14.39
C MET A 1 36.41 -2.20 -15.40
N ALA A 2 37.65 -2.11 -15.82
CA ALA A 2 38.10 -1.11 -16.79
C ALA A 2 37.25 -0.99 -18.05
N ARG A 3 36.75 -2.11 -18.61
CA ARG A 3 35.86 -2.11 -19.79
C ARG A 3 34.51 -1.48 -19.55
N VAL A 4 33.93 -1.63 -18.35
CA VAL A 4 32.61 -1.04 -18.01
C VAL A 4 32.76 0.45 -17.81
N LEU A 5 33.79 0.89 -17.08
CA LEU A 5 34.09 2.31 -16.91
C LEU A 5 34.38 2.97 -18.27
N ASP A 6 35.25 2.37 -19.07
CA ASP A 6 35.60 2.86 -20.41
C ASP A 6 34.36 3.00 -21.31
N ARG A 7 33.43 2.02 -21.27
CA ARG A 7 32.16 2.13 -21.97
C ARG A 7 31.34 3.32 -21.48
N LEU A 8 31.13 3.43 -20.16
CA LEU A 8 30.29 4.48 -19.58
C LEU A 8 30.88 5.88 -19.78
N GLU A 9 32.22 6.01 -19.78
CA GLU A 9 32.86 7.30 -20.01
C GLU A 9 32.87 7.71 -21.48
N ARG A 10 32.93 6.75 -22.42
CA ARG A 10 32.95 7.04 -23.87
C ARG A 10 31.55 7.20 -24.47
N THR A 11 30.53 6.65 -23.82
CA THR A 11 29.16 6.78 -24.32
C THR A 11 28.63 8.20 -24.05
N PRO A 12 28.09 8.89 -25.05
CA PRO A 12 27.49 10.21 -24.85
C PRO A 12 26.43 10.20 -23.75
N LEU A 13 26.39 11.24 -22.92
CA LEU A 13 25.48 11.32 -21.78
C LEU A 13 24.01 11.10 -22.18
N ALA A 14 23.57 11.65 -23.31
CA ALA A 14 22.20 11.47 -23.80
C ALA A 14 21.86 10.00 -24.10
N GLU A 15 22.80 9.22 -24.62
CA GLU A 15 22.62 7.79 -24.89
C GLU A 15 22.59 6.98 -23.59
N LEU A 16 23.45 7.28 -22.63
CA LEU A 16 23.42 6.66 -21.29
C LEU A 16 22.10 6.92 -20.58
N MET A 17 21.60 8.16 -20.64
CA MET A 17 20.31 8.53 -20.04
C MET A 17 19.16 7.81 -20.73
N ALA A 18 19.17 7.68 -22.05
CA ALA A 18 18.14 6.94 -22.80
C ALA A 18 18.12 5.45 -22.41
N GLU A 19 19.30 4.80 -22.31
CA GLU A 19 19.42 3.41 -21.84
C GLU A 19 18.90 3.28 -20.39
N ALA A 20 19.30 4.18 -19.52
CA ALA A 20 18.88 4.19 -18.12
C ALA A 20 17.36 4.40 -17.96
N ALA A 21 16.78 5.34 -18.73
CA ALA A 21 15.34 5.58 -18.74
C ALA A 21 14.57 4.34 -19.22
N ALA A 22 15.03 3.68 -20.28
CA ALA A 22 14.41 2.45 -20.77
C ALA A 22 14.47 1.32 -19.74
N LEU A 23 15.61 1.14 -19.05
CA LEU A 23 15.73 0.16 -17.96
C LEU A 23 14.79 0.49 -16.81
N ARG A 24 14.72 1.76 -16.37
CA ARG A 24 13.75 2.17 -15.34
C ARG A 24 12.32 1.85 -15.77
N ASP A 25 11.94 2.17 -16.99
CA ASP A 25 10.58 1.96 -17.49
C ASP A 25 10.22 0.46 -17.59
N ALA A 26 11.20 -0.38 -17.93
CA ALA A 26 11.02 -1.84 -17.89
C ALA A 26 10.79 -2.37 -16.47
N GLY A 27 11.40 -1.75 -15.44
CA GLY A 27 11.28 -2.19 -14.05
C GLY A 27 10.13 -1.57 -13.28
N HIS A 28 9.80 -0.31 -13.54
CA HIS A 28 8.88 0.51 -12.74
C HIS A 28 7.72 1.12 -13.54
N GLY A 29 7.69 0.94 -14.86
CA GLY A 29 6.65 1.50 -15.72
C GLY A 29 6.58 3.02 -15.64
N ARG A 30 5.38 3.52 -15.32
CA ARG A 30 5.15 4.96 -15.21
C ARG A 30 5.28 5.51 -13.78
N VAL A 31 5.53 4.67 -12.79
CA VAL A 31 5.54 5.08 -11.39
C VAL A 31 6.87 5.70 -10.99
N LEU A 32 6.81 6.91 -10.44
CA LEU A 32 7.85 7.50 -9.59
C LEU A 32 7.30 7.61 -8.18
N SER A 33 8.09 7.19 -7.20
CA SER A 33 7.65 7.19 -5.81
C SER A 33 8.32 8.31 -4.98
N TYR A 34 7.70 8.62 -3.85
CA TYR A 34 8.25 9.46 -2.79
C TYR A 34 7.71 9.00 -1.44
N SER A 35 8.41 9.31 -0.36
CA SER A 35 7.90 9.08 0.99
C SER A 35 7.53 10.40 1.66
N ARG A 36 6.28 10.52 2.13
CA ARG A 36 5.85 11.65 2.94
C ARG A 36 6.18 11.36 4.40
N LYS A 37 7.20 12.04 4.92
CA LYS A 37 7.78 11.72 6.22
C LYS A 37 8.02 12.93 7.10
N VAL A 38 8.22 12.67 8.37
CA VAL A 38 8.74 13.64 9.32
C VAL A 38 10.14 13.23 9.75
N PHE A 39 11.06 14.19 9.84
CA PHE A 39 12.45 13.94 10.26
C PHE A 39 12.60 14.26 11.75
N ILE A 40 13.09 13.29 12.51
CA ILE A 40 13.30 13.40 13.96
C ILE A 40 14.80 13.37 14.24
N PRO A 41 15.43 14.53 14.52
CA PRO A 41 16.87 14.61 14.80
C PRO A 41 17.14 14.23 16.26
N LEU A 42 17.10 12.93 16.57
CA LEU A 42 17.12 12.42 17.96
C LEU A 42 18.31 12.95 18.77
N THR A 43 19.49 13.03 18.14
CA THR A 43 20.66 13.74 18.68
C THR A 43 21.49 14.35 17.56
N LYS A 44 21.99 15.54 17.78
CA LYS A 44 22.95 16.21 16.88
C LYS A 44 24.40 16.04 17.32
N LEU A 45 24.66 15.41 18.45
CA LEU A 45 26.01 15.00 18.83
C LEU A 45 26.41 13.81 17.96
N CYS A 46 27.67 13.76 17.52
CA CYS A 46 28.19 12.70 16.67
C CYS A 46 29.62 12.34 17.08
N ARG A 47 29.98 11.08 16.93
CA ARG A 47 31.37 10.62 17.10
C ARG A 47 32.27 11.09 15.96
N ASP A 48 31.73 11.13 14.75
CA ASP A 48 32.43 11.53 13.52
C ASP A 48 32.61 13.04 13.36
N VAL A 49 33.55 13.45 12.51
CA VAL A 49 33.87 14.86 12.20
C VAL A 49 34.00 15.08 10.70
N CYS A 50 33.04 14.59 9.92
CA CYS A 50 33.04 14.72 8.46
C CYS A 50 33.17 16.19 8.03
N HIS A 51 34.09 16.48 7.09
CA HIS A 51 34.48 17.84 6.74
C HIS A 51 33.39 18.67 6.03
N TYR A 52 32.32 18.04 5.58
CA TYR A 52 31.19 18.65 4.86
C TYR A 52 29.88 18.68 5.69
N CYS A 53 29.88 18.08 6.88
CA CYS A 53 28.65 17.90 7.65
C CYS A 53 28.31 19.13 8.49
N THR A 54 27.07 19.62 8.37
CA THR A 54 26.51 20.67 9.23
C THR A 54 25.47 20.15 10.21
N PHE A 55 25.10 18.88 10.12
CA PHE A 55 24.15 18.25 11.06
C PHE A 55 24.75 18.09 12.46
N ALA A 56 26.01 17.64 12.52
CA ALA A 56 26.68 17.41 13.79
C ALA A 56 27.04 18.72 14.48
N GLU A 57 26.59 18.86 15.73
CA GLU A 57 26.90 20.00 16.60
C GLU A 57 27.91 19.60 17.67
N LYS A 58 28.69 20.57 18.14
CA LYS A 58 29.59 20.36 19.30
C LYS A 58 28.77 20.38 20.60
N SER A 59 29.20 19.58 21.57
CA SER A 59 28.66 19.62 22.95
C SER A 59 28.73 21.03 23.51
N ARG A 60 27.65 21.53 24.07
CA ARG A 60 27.52 22.85 24.72
C ARG A 60 26.81 22.70 26.05
N ALA A 61 27.31 23.36 27.09
CA ALA A 61 26.65 23.42 28.39
C ALA A 61 25.25 24.04 28.25
N GLY A 62 24.27 23.49 28.95
CA GLY A 62 22.89 23.97 28.97
C GLY A 62 22.03 23.58 27.75
N ARG A 63 22.55 22.82 26.80
CA ARG A 63 21.77 22.28 25.65
C ARG A 63 21.60 20.78 25.81
N GLY A 64 20.38 20.27 25.68
CA GLY A 64 20.08 18.83 25.68
C GLY A 64 20.89 18.06 24.64
N ALA A 65 21.43 16.91 25.03
CA ALA A 65 22.20 16.05 24.14
C ALA A 65 21.28 15.22 23.20
N TYR A 66 20.09 14.89 23.69
CA TYR A 66 19.05 14.13 22.98
C TYR A 66 17.72 14.87 23.08
N LEU A 67 16.84 14.65 22.10
CA LEU A 67 15.43 14.99 22.25
C LEU A 67 14.80 14.11 23.34
N THR A 68 13.97 14.70 24.17
CA THR A 68 13.15 13.97 25.16
C THR A 68 12.02 13.19 24.47
N PRO A 69 11.41 12.19 25.13
CA PRO A 69 10.25 11.47 24.59
C PRO A 69 9.10 12.40 24.17
N ASP A 70 8.83 13.45 24.95
CA ASP A 70 7.77 14.43 24.65
C ASP A 70 8.09 15.27 23.41
N GLU A 71 9.33 15.69 23.22
CA GLU A 71 9.79 16.40 22.02
C GLU A 71 9.70 15.49 20.78
N VAL A 72 10.09 14.22 20.89
CA VAL A 72 9.94 13.23 19.82
C VAL A 72 8.47 13.06 19.45
N LEU A 73 7.58 12.90 20.43
CA LEU A 73 6.14 12.76 20.20
C LEU A 73 5.52 14.02 19.61
N ALA A 74 5.94 15.20 20.04
CA ALA A 74 5.44 16.45 19.47
C ALA A 74 5.72 16.55 17.96
N ILE A 75 6.94 16.20 17.54
CA ILE A 75 7.34 16.16 16.12
C ILE A 75 6.55 15.07 15.38
N ALA A 76 6.46 13.88 15.95
CA ALA A 76 5.77 12.74 15.31
C ALA A 76 4.26 13.02 15.14
N ARG A 77 3.58 13.59 16.16
CA ARG A 77 2.16 13.97 16.10
C ARG A 77 1.91 15.06 15.06
N ALA A 78 2.79 16.05 14.95
CA ALA A 78 2.71 17.06 13.90
C ALA A 78 2.84 16.42 12.50
N GLY A 79 3.74 15.46 12.33
CA GLY A 79 3.87 14.68 11.10
C GLY A 79 2.63 13.86 10.77
N ALA A 80 2.08 13.13 11.74
CA ALA A 80 0.86 12.34 11.58
C ALA A 80 -0.33 13.23 11.17
N LYS A 81 -0.50 14.38 11.83
CA LYS A 81 -1.54 15.38 11.50
C LYS A 81 -1.38 15.92 10.08
N ALA A 82 -0.13 16.05 9.59
CA ALA A 82 0.16 16.49 8.23
C ALA A 82 0.10 15.35 7.19
N GLY A 83 -0.40 14.15 7.54
CA GLY A 83 -0.57 13.02 6.64
C GLY A 83 0.74 12.29 6.29
N CYS A 84 1.79 12.42 7.12
CA CYS A 84 2.98 11.59 6.99
C CYS A 84 2.66 10.14 7.33
N THR A 85 3.36 9.21 6.68
CA THR A 85 3.26 7.77 6.96
C THR A 85 4.54 7.23 7.59
N GLU A 86 5.62 8.01 7.55
CA GLU A 86 6.95 7.62 7.99
C GLU A 86 7.51 8.62 9.00
N ALA A 87 8.16 8.10 10.05
CA ALA A 87 9.02 8.86 10.94
C ALA A 87 10.48 8.44 10.72
N LEU A 88 11.28 9.30 10.08
CA LEU A 88 12.70 9.07 9.89
C LEU A 88 13.49 9.61 11.07
N PHE A 89 14.13 8.70 11.80
CA PHE A 89 15.08 9.06 12.82
C PHE A 89 16.45 9.30 12.20
N THR A 90 16.89 10.55 12.22
CA THR A 90 18.22 11.00 11.80
C THR A 90 19.02 11.40 13.04
N LEU A 91 20.24 10.92 13.16
CA LEU A 91 21.04 11.20 14.35
C LEU A 91 22.55 11.10 14.05
N GLY A 92 23.35 11.64 14.95
CA GLY A 92 24.80 11.44 14.93
C GLY A 92 25.19 10.04 15.38
N ASP A 93 26.27 9.51 14.81
CA ASP A 93 26.76 8.16 15.07
C ASP A 93 27.37 8.06 16.47
N LYS A 94 26.84 7.17 17.30
CA LYS A 94 27.30 6.75 18.67
C LYS A 94 28.01 7.85 19.46
N PRO A 95 27.37 8.99 19.75
CA PRO A 95 28.02 10.12 20.43
C PRO A 95 28.51 9.77 21.82
N GLU A 96 27.92 8.80 22.50
CA GLU A 96 28.33 8.31 23.82
C GLU A 96 29.79 7.79 23.85
N LEU A 97 30.28 7.32 22.69
CA LEU A 97 31.68 6.86 22.59
C LEU A 97 32.69 8.02 22.62
N ARG A 98 32.21 9.24 22.35
CA ARG A 98 33.07 10.44 22.32
C ARG A 98 32.75 11.46 23.40
N TRP A 99 31.45 11.71 23.61
CA TRP A 99 30.98 12.83 24.41
C TRP A 99 30.49 12.40 25.81
N ARG A 100 31.06 12.94 26.88
CA ARG A 100 30.60 12.72 28.25
C ARG A 100 29.14 13.14 28.45
N GLN A 101 28.76 14.31 27.89
CA GLN A 101 27.40 14.83 27.94
C GLN A 101 26.37 13.84 27.35
N ALA A 102 26.74 13.10 26.29
CA ALA A 102 25.84 12.08 25.69
C ALA A 102 25.64 10.90 26.66
N ARG A 103 26.69 10.44 27.34
CA ARG A 103 26.59 9.36 28.35
C ARG A 103 25.73 9.77 29.54
N GLU A 104 25.94 10.99 30.07
CA GLU A 104 25.18 11.52 31.19
C GLU A 104 23.69 11.64 30.83
N ALA A 105 23.36 12.22 29.70
CA ALA A 105 21.98 12.35 29.23
C ALA A 105 21.29 10.99 28.98
N LEU A 106 22.00 9.99 28.41
CA LEU A 106 21.46 8.64 28.28
C LEU A 106 21.15 8.00 29.63
N ALA A 107 22.06 8.16 30.62
CA ALA A 107 21.83 7.65 31.98
C ALA A 107 20.62 8.31 32.65
N GLU A 108 20.42 9.63 32.47
CA GLU A 108 19.24 10.37 32.95
C GLU A 108 17.94 9.88 32.26
N LEU A 109 18.02 9.51 30.98
CA LEU A 109 16.91 8.93 30.22
C LEU A 109 16.68 7.43 30.50
N GLY A 110 17.54 6.79 31.30
CA GLY A 110 17.45 5.38 31.68
C GLY A 110 17.97 4.40 30.64
N HIS A 111 18.88 4.83 29.75
CA HIS A 111 19.42 4.02 28.66
C HIS A 111 20.95 3.95 28.70
N ALA A 112 21.50 2.81 28.24
CA ALA A 112 22.95 2.59 28.20
C ALA A 112 23.60 3.08 26.89
N SER A 113 22.83 3.15 25.78
CA SER A 113 23.36 3.54 24.48
C SER A 113 22.35 4.35 23.66
N THR A 114 22.88 5.08 22.68
CA THR A 114 22.06 5.81 21.68
C THR A 114 21.11 4.87 20.93
N ILE A 115 21.55 3.67 20.59
CA ILE A 115 20.73 2.70 19.87
C ILE A 115 19.59 2.17 20.74
N GLU A 116 19.85 1.89 22.02
CA GLU A 116 18.80 1.49 22.96
C GLU A 116 17.73 2.57 23.12
N TYR A 117 18.14 3.83 23.26
CA TYR A 117 17.20 4.96 23.30
C TYR A 117 16.43 5.12 21.99
N LEU A 118 17.09 4.94 20.84
CA LEU A 118 16.44 4.97 19.53
C LEU A 118 15.37 3.88 19.39
N VAL A 119 15.64 2.65 19.85
CA VAL A 119 14.66 1.55 19.89
C VAL A 119 13.43 1.96 20.69
N ALA A 120 13.62 2.52 21.88
CA ALA A 120 12.52 2.99 22.72
C ALA A 120 11.70 4.09 22.04
N MET A 121 12.34 5.04 21.36
CA MET A 121 11.66 6.13 20.66
C MET A 121 10.94 5.67 19.39
N CYS A 122 11.50 4.72 18.65
CA CYS A 122 10.82 4.08 17.52
C CYS A 122 9.53 3.36 17.97
N ASP A 123 9.62 2.58 19.05
CA ASP A 123 8.47 1.91 19.65
C ASP A 123 7.40 2.90 20.11
N LEU A 124 7.81 3.97 20.80
CA LEU A 124 6.93 5.02 21.28
C LEU A 124 6.17 5.70 20.12
N VAL A 125 6.88 6.12 19.08
CA VAL A 125 6.28 6.78 17.90
C VAL A 125 5.29 5.85 17.20
N LEU A 126 5.66 4.59 17.00
CA LEU A 126 4.77 3.61 16.35
C LEU A 126 3.48 3.40 17.15
N ARG A 127 3.57 3.28 18.47
CA ARG A 127 2.40 3.07 19.35
C ARG A 127 1.49 4.29 19.43
N GLU A 128 2.07 5.48 19.58
CA GLU A 128 1.32 6.69 19.90
C GLU A 128 0.78 7.42 18.66
N THR A 129 1.40 7.22 17.49
CA THR A 129 1.05 7.98 16.27
C THR A 129 0.69 7.11 15.08
N GLY A 130 1.05 5.82 15.08
CA GLY A 130 0.92 4.93 13.94
C GLY A 130 1.89 5.22 12.79
N LEU A 131 2.76 6.23 12.91
CA LEU A 131 3.84 6.46 11.94
C LEU A 131 4.80 5.28 11.95
N LEU A 132 5.22 4.86 10.76
CA LEU A 132 6.16 3.75 10.59
C LEU A 132 7.60 4.27 10.72
N PRO A 133 8.38 3.80 11.71
CA PRO A 133 9.74 4.29 11.88
C PRO A 133 10.69 3.77 10.80
N HIS A 134 11.57 4.65 10.32
CA HIS A 134 12.80 4.35 9.60
C HIS A 134 13.98 4.86 10.42
N ALA A 135 14.99 4.02 10.63
CA ALA A 135 16.15 4.37 11.45
C ALA A 135 17.43 4.46 10.60
N ASN A 136 18.13 5.60 10.74
CA ASN A 136 19.42 5.84 10.08
C ASN A 136 20.47 6.31 11.11
N PRO A 137 20.88 5.41 12.06
CA PRO A 137 21.70 5.79 13.19
C PRO A 137 23.22 5.71 12.94
N GLY A 138 23.66 5.28 11.76
CA GLY A 138 25.07 5.02 11.48
C GLY A 138 25.47 3.56 11.70
N VAL A 139 26.64 3.33 12.27
CA VAL A 139 27.22 1.99 12.42
C VAL A 139 26.53 1.19 13.50
N MET A 140 26.12 -0.03 13.14
CA MET A 140 25.41 -0.97 14.01
C MET A 140 26.07 -2.35 14.00
N ASP A 141 26.06 -3.01 15.14
CA ASP A 141 26.31 -4.44 15.19
C ASP A 141 25.04 -5.27 14.89
N ARG A 142 25.19 -6.61 14.93
CA ARG A 142 24.06 -7.50 14.62
C ARG A 142 22.93 -7.43 15.66
N ALA A 143 23.26 -7.26 16.92
CA ALA A 143 22.26 -7.21 17.99
C ALA A 143 21.45 -5.91 17.91
N GLU A 144 22.12 -4.77 17.66
CA GLU A 144 21.52 -3.46 17.46
C GLU A 144 20.58 -3.45 16.22
N LEU A 145 21.03 -4.06 15.10
CA LEU A 145 20.21 -4.22 13.88
C LEU A 145 18.93 -5.01 14.16
N LEU A 146 19.01 -6.11 14.92
CA LEU A 146 17.86 -6.94 15.26
C LEU A 146 16.91 -6.25 16.23
N ALA A 147 17.42 -5.55 17.23
CA ALA A 147 16.62 -4.78 18.17
C ALA A 147 15.80 -3.69 17.44
N LEU A 148 16.42 -2.99 16.50
CA LEU A 148 15.73 -2.01 15.65
C LEU A 148 14.76 -2.66 14.68
N ARG A 149 15.03 -3.87 14.16
CA ARG A 149 14.11 -4.59 13.27
C ARG A 149 12.74 -4.84 13.90
N ASP A 150 12.69 -5.00 15.20
CA ASP A 150 11.44 -5.26 15.92
C ASP A 150 10.51 -4.02 16.02
N VAL A 151 11.06 -2.83 15.79
CA VAL A 151 10.35 -1.55 15.96
C VAL A 151 10.41 -0.63 14.73
N THR A 152 11.08 -1.04 13.65
CA THR A 152 11.24 -0.24 12.43
C THR A 152 10.76 -0.97 11.18
N ALA A 153 10.24 -0.22 10.21
CA ALA A 153 9.87 -0.74 8.90
C ALA A 153 11.07 -0.86 7.95
N SER A 154 12.11 -0.07 8.17
CA SER A 154 13.37 -0.13 7.42
C SER A 154 14.48 0.55 8.21
N GLN A 155 15.72 0.28 7.78
CA GLN A 155 16.90 0.91 8.35
C GLN A 155 17.82 1.37 7.23
N GLY A 156 18.85 2.14 7.54
CA GLY A 156 19.77 2.61 6.53
C GLY A 156 21.13 3.05 7.05
N ILE A 157 22.08 3.05 6.14
CA ILE A 157 23.38 3.69 6.28
C ILE A 157 23.87 4.11 4.89
N MET A 158 24.28 5.36 4.73
CA MET A 158 24.92 5.79 3.49
C MET A 158 26.34 5.18 3.39
N LEU A 159 26.62 4.37 2.37
CA LEU A 159 27.98 3.90 2.10
C LEU A 159 28.90 5.09 1.78
N GLU A 160 28.37 6.08 1.07
CA GLU A 160 28.99 7.29 0.58
C GLU A 160 30.08 7.03 -0.47
N SER A 161 31.11 6.26 -0.15
CA SER A 161 32.20 5.88 -1.06
C SER A 161 32.90 4.62 -0.58
N THR A 162 33.53 3.90 -1.49
CA THR A 162 34.50 2.82 -1.17
C THR A 162 35.95 3.28 -1.16
N SER A 163 36.18 4.57 -1.34
CA SER A 163 37.55 5.14 -1.38
C SER A 163 38.13 5.33 0.03
N GLU A 164 39.06 4.47 0.42
CA GLU A 164 39.79 4.61 1.68
C GLU A 164 40.66 5.89 1.71
N ARG A 165 41.05 6.39 0.52
CA ARG A 165 41.79 7.66 0.37
C ARG A 165 41.05 8.84 1.02
N LEU A 166 39.73 8.83 1.02
CA LEU A 166 38.90 9.87 1.67
C LEU A 166 38.99 9.84 3.20
N CYS A 167 39.44 8.73 3.79
CA CYS A 167 39.66 8.58 5.23
C CYS A 167 41.10 8.94 5.66
N ALA A 168 42.04 9.03 4.72
CA ALA A 168 43.41 9.40 4.97
C ALA A 168 43.58 10.87 5.41
N PRO A 169 44.72 11.28 5.99
CA PRO A 169 45.01 12.68 6.30
C PRO A 169 44.77 13.60 5.09
N GLY A 170 43.98 14.67 5.28
CA GLY A 170 43.55 15.56 4.20
C GLY A 170 42.23 15.16 3.51
N GLY A 171 41.78 13.92 3.64
CA GLY A 171 40.50 13.46 3.13
C GLY A 171 39.30 13.97 3.95
N VAL A 172 38.15 13.94 3.33
CA VAL A 172 36.91 14.50 3.93
C VAL A 172 36.38 13.70 5.11
N HIS A 173 36.75 12.43 5.23
CA HIS A 173 36.39 11.53 6.31
C HIS A 173 37.50 11.35 7.35
N HIS A 174 38.63 12.08 7.22
CA HIS A 174 39.69 12.00 8.21
C HIS A 174 39.19 12.38 9.60
N GLY A 175 39.47 11.51 10.59
CA GLY A 175 38.95 11.64 11.95
C GLY A 175 37.50 11.17 12.16
N SER A 176 36.92 10.52 11.17
CA SER A 176 35.58 9.93 11.22
C SER A 176 35.67 8.41 11.12
N PRO A 177 35.87 7.67 12.24
CA PRO A 177 36.15 6.24 12.21
C PRO A 177 35.01 5.43 11.60
N ASP A 178 33.75 5.88 11.79
CA ASP A 178 32.57 5.18 11.33
C ASP A 178 32.28 5.42 9.82
N LYS A 179 33.10 6.25 9.16
CA LYS A 179 33.04 6.49 7.70
C LYS A 179 33.97 5.57 6.90
N HIS A 180 34.73 4.70 7.56
CA HIS A 180 35.61 3.78 6.85
C HIS A 180 34.78 2.81 5.98
N PRO A 181 35.08 2.65 4.67
CA PRO A 181 34.27 1.86 3.75
C PRO A 181 34.04 0.41 4.21
N ALA A 182 35.06 -0.25 4.74
CA ALA A 182 34.94 -1.63 5.21
C ALA A 182 33.92 -1.76 6.35
N ILE A 183 33.87 -0.80 7.29
CA ILE A 183 32.92 -0.78 8.41
C ILE A 183 31.49 -0.62 7.86
N ARG A 184 31.25 0.30 6.92
CA ARG A 184 29.93 0.55 6.35
C ARG A 184 29.44 -0.61 5.48
N LEU A 185 30.32 -1.24 4.71
CA LEU A 185 30.02 -2.46 3.96
C LEU A 185 29.71 -3.64 4.89
N GLU A 186 30.40 -3.73 6.03
CA GLU A 186 30.09 -4.75 7.04
C GLU A 186 28.68 -4.57 7.61
N VAL A 187 28.27 -3.34 7.95
CA VAL A 187 26.88 -3.05 8.40
C VAL A 187 25.88 -3.41 7.33
N LEU A 188 26.13 -3.03 6.07
CA LEU A 188 25.27 -3.35 4.93
C LEU A 188 25.06 -4.88 4.81
N ASN A 189 26.15 -5.66 4.90
CA ASN A 189 26.09 -7.12 4.81
C ASN A 189 25.38 -7.75 6.04
N LYS A 190 25.62 -7.22 7.25
CA LYS A 190 24.92 -7.67 8.47
C LYS A 190 23.42 -7.43 8.38
N ALA A 191 23.01 -6.27 7.86
CA ALA A 191 21.60 -5.95 7.64
C ALA A 191 20.95 -6.92 6.63
N GLY A 192 21.68 -7.27 5.56
CA GLY A 192 21.24 -8.27 4.61
C GLY A 192 21.06 -9.66 5.21
N ALA A 193 22.05 -10.11 6.00
CA ALA A 193 21.98 -11.39 6.72
C ALA A 193 20.84 -11.42 7.77
N ALA A 194 20.46 -10.27 8.31
CA ALA A 194 19.33 -10.10 9.23
C ALA A 194 17.97 -9.92 8.52
N ARG A 195 17.94 -9.92 7.18
CA ARG A 195 16.74 -9.69 6.36
C ARG A 195 16.01 -8.40 6.74
N ILE A 196 16.73 -7.28 6.71
CA ILE A 196 16.19 -5.95 6.98
C ILE A 196 16.14 -5.18 5.66
N PRO A 197 14.99 -4.63 5.22
CA PRO A 197 14.94 -3.70 4.10
C PRO A 197 15.82 -2.49 4.41
N PHE A 198 16.85 -2.26 3.58
CA PHE A 198 17.92 -1.37 3.95
C PHE A 198 18.18 -0.30 2.88
N THR A 199 18.23 0.96 3.30
CA THR A 199 18.57 2.10 2.45
C THR A 199 20.07 2.37 2.51
N THR A 200 20.70 2.57 1.35
CA THR A 200 22.10 2.98 1.24
C THR A 200 22.28 3.95 0.08
N GLY A 201 23.48 4.36 -0.20
CA GLY A 201 23.77 5.26 -1.33
C GLY A 201 25.19 5.77 -1.34
N ILE A 202 25.47 6.59 -2.34
CA ILE A 202 26.75 7.26 -2.54
C ILE A 202 26.60 8.77 -2.46
N LEU A 203 27.64 9.45 -2.01
CA LEU A 203 27.75 10.91 -2.01
C LEU A 203 28.80 11.32 -3.02
N ILE A 204 28.41 12.08 -4.03
CA ILE A 204 29.29 12.52 -5.12
C ILE A 204 29.77 13.97 -4.93
N GLY A 205 30.97 14.28 -5.40
CA GLY A 205 31.59 15.61 -5.32
C GLY A 205 32.37 15.87 -4.04
N ILE A 206 32.65 14.83 -3.24
CA ILE A 206 33.45 14.94 -2.01
C ILE A 206 34.95 14.69 -2.23
N GLY A 207 35.38 14.50 -3.47
CA GLY A 207 36.78 14.27 -3.89
C GLY A 207 37.03 12.84 -4.38
N GLU A 208 36.01 12.03 -4.53
CA GLU A 208 36.04 10.72 -5.16
C GLU A 208 36.14 10.86 -6.71
N THR A 209 36.60 9.82 -7.37
CA THR A 209 36.62 9.70 -8.83
C THR A 209 35.39 8.95 -9.34
N ARG A 210 35.10 9.05 -10.65
CA ARG A 210 34.04 8.25 -11.29
C ARG A 210 34.28 6.74 -11.11
N ALA A 211 35.54 6.29 -11.20
CA ALA A 211 35.87 4.89 -10.94
C ALA A 211 35.49 4.45 -9.52
N GLU A 212 35.82 5.26 -8.51
CA GLU A 212 35.48 4.99 -7.12
C GLU A 212 33.95 4.99 -6.88
N ARG A 213 33.17 5.81 -7.62
CA ARG A 213 31.68 5.76 -7.61
C ARG A 213 31.17 4.43 -8.15
N LEU A 214 31.74 3.96 -9.29
CA LEU A 214 31.35 2.67 -9.87
C LEU A 214 31.70 1.50 -8.95
N ASP A 215 32.83 1.57 -8.25
CA ASP A 215 33.21 0.57 -7.25
C ASP A 215 32.24 0.52 -6.08
N ALA A 216 31.80 1.68 -5.58
CA ALA A 216 30.81 1.76 -4.54
C ALA A 216 29.45 1.19 -4.99
N LEU A 217 28.97 1.55 -6.18
CA LEU A 217 27.73 1.01 -6.76
C LEU A 217 27.79 -0.51 -6.95
N ARG A 218 28.95 -1.04 -7.36
CA ARG A 218 29.15 -2.48 -7.50
C ARG A 218 29.13 -3.19 -6.14
N ALA A 219 29.82 -2.65 -5.13
CA ALA A 219 29.80 -3.22 -3.79
C ALA A 219 28.36 -3.30 -3.23
N ILE A 220 27.55 -2.28 -3.50
CA ILE A 220 26.10 -2.28 -3.16
C ILE A 220 25.38 -3.38 -3.96
N ALA A 221 25.61 -3.49 -5.28
CA ALA A 221 25.00 -4.50 -6.13
C ALA A 221 25.34 -5.93 -5.69
N GLU A 222 26.58 -6.19 -5.34
CA GLU A 222 27.06 -7.49 -4.85
C GLU A 222 26.41 -7.87 -3.52
N SER A 223 26.30 -6.92 -2.59
CA SER A 223 25.58 -7.13 -1.33
C SER A 223 24.10 -7.41 -1.57
N HIS A 224 23.45 -6.64 -2.46
CA HIS A 224 22.06 -6.88 -2.83
C HIS A 224 21.85 -8.23 -3.52
N ALA A 225 22.72 -8.61 -4.44
CA ALA A 225 22.63 -9.89 -5.13
C ALA A 225 22.72 -11.08 -4.17
N ARG A 226 23.48 -10.95 -3.08
CA ARG A 226 23.62 -11.99 -2.04
C ARG A 226 22.40 -12.10 -1.13
N TYR A 227 21.79 -10.98 -0.74
CA TYR A 227 20.80 -10.94 0.35
C TYR A 227 19.42 -10.40 -0.07
N GLY A 228 19.29 -9.68 -1.18
CA GLY A 228 18.05 -9.08 -1.65
C GLY A 228 17.53 -7.91 -0.82
N HIS A 229 18.32 -7.33 0.07
CA HIS A 229 17.88 -6.43 1.14
C HIS A 229 17.99 -4.93 0.83
N VAL A 230 18.81 -4.53 -0.14
CA VAL A 230 18.96 -3.11 -0.49
C VAL A 230 17.69 -2.65 -1.21
N GLN A 231 16.86 -1.91 -0.48
CA GLN A 231 15.58 -1.44 -0.99
C GLN A 231 15.69 -0.16 -1.80
N GLU A 232 16.74 0.64 -1.59
CA GLU A 232 16.90 1.97 -2.16
C GLU A 232 18.39 2.33 -2.23
N VAL A 233 18.80 2.91 -3.34
CA VAL A 233 20.15 3.48 -3.54
C VAL A 233 20.03 4.97 -3.83
N ILE A 234 20.55 5.78 -2.91
CA ILE A 234 20.53 7.24 -2.99
C ILE A 234 21.76 7.72 -3.75
N ILE A 235 21.56 8.49 -4.81
CA ILE A 235 22.62 9.26 -5.47
C ILE A 235 22.51 10.69 -4.96
N GLN A 236 23.33 11.02 -3.99
CA GLN A 236 23.33 12.34 -3.35
C GLN A 236 24.48 13.18 -3.87
N ASN A 237 24.19 14.39 -4.32
CA ASN A 237 25.18 15.37 -4.70
C ASN A 237 25.63 16.20 -3.50
N PHE A 238 26.94 16.43 -3.39
CA PHE A 238 27.53 17.32 -2.40
C PHE A 238 27.07 18.76 -2.63
N ARG A 239 26.77 19.46 -1.53
CA ARG A 239 26.53 20.88 -1.51
C ARG A 239 27.51 21.53 -0.55
N ALA A 240 28.20 22.57 -1.01
CA ALA A 240 29.12 23.35 -0.20
C ALA A 240 28.33 24.13 0.87
N LYS A 241 28.78 24.04 2.13
CA LYS A 241 28.03 24.61 3.26
C LYS A 241 28.91 25.53 4.08
N PRO A 242 28.40 26.74 4.43
CA PRO A 242 29.14 27.65 5.30
C PRO A 242 29.54 26.96 6.61
N ARG A 243 30.68 27.36 7.14
CA ARG A 243 31.22 26.86 8.43
C ARG A 243 31.68 25.39 8.42
N THR A 244 31.79 24.75 7.27
CA THR A 244 32.44 23.45 7.08
C THR A 244 33.86 23.63 6.53
N LYS A 245 34.71 22.61 6.65
CA LYS A 245 36.03 22.63 6.01
C LYS A 245 35.96 22.58 4.49
N ARG A 246 34.77 22.32 3.93
CA ARG A 246 34.52 22.22 2.49
C ARG A 246 33.59 23.33 1.98
N ALA A 247 33.52 24.46 2.69
CA ALA A 247 32.62 25.57 2.35
C ALA A 247 32.87 26.15 0.95
N GLU A 248 34.11 26.09 0.45
CA GLU A 248 34.52 26.64 -0.85
C GLU A 248 34.87 25.52 -1.84
N ALA A 249 34.55 24.25 -1.52
CA ALA A 249 34.82 23.17 -2.45
C ALA A 249 33.86 23.20 -3.64
N PRO A 250 34.35 22.84 -4.85
CA PRO A 250 33.47 22.78 -6.01
C PRO A 250 32.38 21.74 -5.79
N GLU A 251 31.16 22.08 -6.19
CA GLU A 251 30.02 21.16 -6.24
C GLU A 251 30.08 20.39 -7.57
N PRO A 252 29.57 19.15 -7.61
CA PRO A 252 29.42 18.43 -8.87
C PRO A 252 28.43 19.16 -9.77
N ASP A 253 28.74 19.29 -11.05
CA ASP A 253 27.82 19.84 -12.03
C ASP A 253 26.65 18.90 -12.32
N LEU A 254 25.66 19.40 -13.05
CA LEU A 254 24.47 18.61 -13.37
C LEU A 254 24.81 17.39 -14.24
N ASP A 255 25.68 17.55 -15.21
CA ASP A 255 26.04 16.46 -16.13
C ASP A 255 26.74 15.31 -15.40
N ASP A 256 27.57 15.63 -14.40
CA ASP A 256 28.24 14.62 -13.57
C ASP A 256 27.26 13.89 -12.66
N LEU A 257 26.23 14.59 -12.14
CA LEU A 257 25.12 13.97 -11.39
C LEU A 257 24.30 13.06 -12.31
N LEU A 258 23.88 13.53 -13.49
CA LEU A 258 23.09 12.77 -14.45
C LEU A 258 23.85 11.53 -14.95
N TRP A 259 25.15 11.68 -15.24
CA TRP A 259 26.03 10.56 -15.59
C TRP A 259 26.05 9.50 -14.47
N THR A 260 26.17 9.93 -13.21
CA THR A 260 26.21 9.01 -12.07
C THR A 260 24.89 8.28 -11.88
N ILE A 261 23.74 8.98 -12.01
CA ILE A 261 22.40 8.37 -11.92
C ILE A 261 22.21 7.35 -13.05
N ALA A 262 22.54 7.70 -14.29
CA ALA A 262 22.41 6.80 -15.44
C ALA A 262 23.31 5.56 -15.28
N SER A 263 24.56 5.76 -14.87
CA SER A 263 25.49 4.68 -14.57
C SER A 263 25.00 3.77 -13.44
N ALA A 264 24.44 4.34 -12.39
CA ALA A 264 23.84 3.59 -11.29
C ALA A 264 22.67 2.71 -11.78
N ARG A 265 21.78 3.24 -12.63
CA ARG A 265 20.69 2.46 -13.23
C ARG A 265 21.19 1.31 -14.09
N ILE A 266 22.21 1.54 -14.90
CA ILE A 266 22.78 0.52 -15.78
C ILE A 266 23.46 -0.59 -14.95
N ILE A 267 24.19 -0.24 -13.88
CA ILE A 267 24.89 -1.21 -13.02
C ILE A 267 23.92 -1.99 -12.14
N LEU A 268 22.96 -1.32 -11.50
CA LEU A 268 22.03 -1.92 -10.54
C LEU A 268 20.83 -2.60 -11.23
N GLY A 269 20.59 -2.28 -12.49
CA GLY A 269 19.55 -2.90 -13.31
C GLY A 269 18.15 -2.30 -13.16
N ALA A 270 17.23 -2.85 -13.91
CA ALA A 270 15.87 -2.32 -14.08
C ALA A 270 15.06 -2.23 -12.77
N ARG A 271 15.21 -3.21 -11.87
CA ARG A 271 14.38 -3.34 -10.66
C ARG A 271 14.91 -2.56 -9.44
N ALA A 272 16.13 -2.03 -9.50
CA ALA A 272 16.70 -1.25 -8.40
C ALA A 272 15.90 0.05 -8.20
N ASN A 273 15.68 0.44 -6.95
CA ASN A 273 15.13 1.76 -6.66
C ASN A 273 16.28 2.75 -6.52
N ILE A 274 16.29 3.72 -7.41
CA ILE A 274 17.31 4.78 -7.44
C ILE A 274 16.65 6.10 -7.13
N GLN A 275 17.14 6.73 -6.07
CA GLN A 275 16.68 8.00 -5.56
C GLN A 275 17.69 9.11 -5.85
N ALA A 276 17.18 10.30 -6.21
CA ALA A 276 17.91 11.56 -6.13
C ALA A 276 17.09 12.55 -5.28
N PRO A 277 17.69 13.17 -4.22
CA PRO A 277 16.98 14.12 -3.37
C PRO A 277 16.55 15.38 -4.16
N PRO A 278 15.25 15.71 -4.21
CA PRO A 278 14.75 16.78 -5.07
C PRO A 278 15.14 18.18 -4.58
N ASN A 279 15.33 18.36 -3.26
CA ASN A 279 15.74 19.63 -2.67
C ASN A 279 17.19 20.03 -3.00
N LEU A 280 18.04 19.07 -3.32
CA LEU A 280 19.45 19.33 -3.66
C LEU A 280 19.66 19.75 -5.12
N SER A 281 18.66 19.59 -5.98
CA SER A 281 18.73 19.88 -7.41
C SER A 281 17.45 20.56 -7.90
N PRO A 282 17.05 21.72 -7.32
CA PRO A 282 15.84 22.41 -7.70
C PRO A 282 15.87 22.85 -9.17
N GLY A 283 14.72 22.74 -9.86
CA GLY A 283 14.59 23.13 -11.27
C GLY A 283 15.10 22.10 -12.29
N THR A 284 15.74 21.00 -11.87
CA THR A 284 16.31 19.98 -12.77
C THR A 284 15.53 18.66 -12.79
N TYR A 285 14.34 18.62 -12.22
CA TYR A 285 13.53 17.40 -12.06
C TYR A 285 13.32 16.59 -13.35
N PRO A 286 13.00 17.22 -14.51
CA PRO A 286 12.88 16.47 -15.76
C PRO A 286 14.16 15.74 -16.16
N SER A 287 15.34 16.35 -15.96
CA SER A 287 16.63 15.75 -16.27
C SER A 287 16.94 14.56 -15.35
N LEU A 288 16.65 14.67 -14.05
CA LEU A 288 16.82 13.58 -13.10
C LEU A 288 15.93 12.37 -13.46
N ILE A 289 14.67 12.64 -13.85
CA ILE A 289 13.76 11.59 -14.35
C ILE A 289 14.31 10.94 -15.62
N ALA A 290 14.79 11.75 -16.57
CA ALA A 290 15.37 11.26 -17.81
C ALA A 290 16.66 10.45 -17.58
N ALA A 291 17.43 10.75 -16.52
CA ALA A 291 18.61 9.99 -16.13
C ALA A 291 18.29 8.64 -15.47
N GLY A 292 17.02 8.33 -15.16
CA GLY A 292 16.61 6.98 -14.76
C GLY A 292 16.30 6.78 -13.28
N ILE A 293 16.03 7.85 -12.50
CA ILE A 293 15.48 7.71 -11.15
C ILE A 293 14.04 7.16 -11.20
N ASN A 294 13.63 6.49 -10.15
CA ASN A 294 12.24 6.08 -9.92
C ASN A 294 11.73 6.48 -8.53
N ASP A 295 12.52 7.20 -7.75
CA ASP A 295 12.14 7.66 -6.41
C ASP A 295 12.72 9.05 -6.11
N TRP A 296 11.95 9.87 -5.41
CA TRP A 296 12.37 11.19 -4.94
C TRP A 296 12.85 11.18 -3.48
N GLY A 297 12.72 10.04 -2.81
CA GLY A 297 13.05 9.90 -1.40
C GLY A 297 12.06 10.55 -0.46
N GLY A 298 12.57 11.04 0.66
CA GLY A 298 11.75 11.65 1.70
C GLY A 298 11.46 13.11 1.46
N ILE A 299 10.19 13.49 1.63
CA ILE A 299 9.74 14.89 1.60
C ILE A 299 8.95 15.15 2.87
N SER A 300 9.29 16.20 3.60
CA SER A 300 8.57 16.58 4.81
C SER A 300 7.73 17.84 4.61
N PRO A 301 6.44 17.78 4.94
CA PRO A 301 5.60 18.98 5.01
C PRO A 301 5.78 19.76 6.32
N VAL A 302 6.50 19.21 7.31
CA VAL A 302 6.55 19.75 8.69
C VAL A 302 7.96 20.14 9.10
N THR A 303 8.96 19.30 8.82
CA THR A 303 10.33 19.49 9.27
C THR A 303 11.26 19.87 8.12
N PRO A 304 12.29 20.69 8.35
CA PRO A 304 13.31 20.96 7.35
C PRO A 304 14.16 19.69 7.09
N ASP A 305 14.96 19.74 6.03
CA ASP A 305 16.10 18.83 5.90
C ASP A 305 17.16 19.23 6.93
N HIS A 306 17.33 18.42 7.96
CA HIS A 306 18.30 18.72 9.04
C HIS A 306 19.76 18.56 8.59
N VAL A 307 20.00 17.84 7.49
CA VAL A 307 21.34 17.66 6.91
C VAL A 307 21.66 18.81 5.94
N ASN A 308 20.67 19.30 5.19
CA ASN A 308 20.80 20.38 4.23
C ASN A 308 19.74 21.46 4.50
N PRO A 309 19.83 22.17 5.64
CA PRO A 309 18.76 23.11 6.04
C PRO A 309 18.62 24.33 5.11
N GLU A 310 19.59 24.59 4.28
CA GLU A 310 19.60 25.61 3.23
C GLU A 310 18.79 25.23 1.98
N ALA A 311 18.47 23.94 1.84
CA ALA A 311 17.76 23.40 0.68
C ALA A 311 16.33 22.96 1.08
N PRO A 312 15.31 23.82 0.94
CA PRO A 312 13.95 23.51 1.35
C PRO A 312 13.32 22.41 0.48
N TRP A 313 12.43 21.62 1.07
CA TRP A 313 11.68 20.61 0.34
C TRP A 313 10.77 21.26 -0.70
N PRO A 314 10.67 20.69 -1.91
CA PRO A 314 9.68 21.15 -2.88
C PRO A 314 8.26 20.81 -2.40
N ALA A 315 7.28 21.61 -2.82
CA ALA A 315 5.88 21.23 -2.64
C ALA A 315 5.56 19.95 -3.43
N ILE A 316 4.90 19.00 -2.80
CA ILE A 316 4.57 17.69 -3.41
C ILE A 316 3.74 17.89 -4.69
N ALA A 317 2.81 18.86 -4.71
CA ALA A 317 2.02 19.19 -5.90
C ALA A 317 2.89 19.63 -7.09
N ASN A 318 3.91 20.45 -6.84
CA ASN A 318 4.86 20.88 -7.87
C ASN A 318 5.66 19.69 -8.42
N LEU A 319 6.12 18.81 -7.53
CA LEU A 319 6.84 17.61 -7.94
C LEU A 319 5.95 16.66 -8.75
N ALA A 320 4.67 16.54 -8.38
CA ALA A 320 3.67 15.76 -9.12
C ALA A 320 3.46 16.29 -10.54
N GLU A 321 3.36 17.62 -10.68
CA GLU A 321 3.20 18.28 -11.97
C GLU A 321 4.41 18.02 -12.90
N HIS A 322 5.64 18.20 -12.39
CA HIS A 322 6.84 17.91 -13.16
C HIS A 322 6.94 16.43 -13.54
N THR A 323 6.56 15.53 -12.62
CA THR A 323 6.52 14.09 -12.87
C THR A 323 5.50 13.75 -13.96
N ALA A 324 4.32 14.36 -13.93
CA ALA A 324 3.27 14.17 -14.94
C ALA A 324 3.68 14.68 -16.33
N ARG A 325 4.36 15.84 -16.42
CA ARG A 325 4.91 16.37 -17.69
C ARG A 325 5.89 15.41 -18.36
N MET A 326 6.59 14.57 -17.59
CA MET A 326 7.47 13.52 -18.09
C MET A 326 6.73 12.20 -18.38
N GLY A 327 5.39 12.20 -18.42
CA GLY A 327 4.56 11.02 -18.68
C GLY A 327 4.57 10.00 -17.55
N LYS A 328 4.98 10.38 -16.34
CA LYS A 328 5.05 9.53 -15.15
C LYS A 328 3.97 9.91 -14.15
N VAL A 329 3.77 9.04 -13.14
CA VAL A 329 2.80 9.25 -12.06
C VAL A 329 3.56 9.26 -10.73
N LEU A 330 3.37 10.30 -9.94
CA LEU A 330 3.93 10.39 -8.60
C LEU A 330 3.06 9.63 -7.61
N VAL A 331 3.65 8.66 -6.90
CA VAL A 331 2.94 7.80 -5.94
C VAL A 331 3.64 7.84 -4.58
N GLN A 332 2.87 8.02 -3.52
CA GLN A 332 3.42 7.95 -2.17
C GLN A 332 3.72 6.50 -1.80
N ARG A 333 4.94 6.22 -1.32
CA ARG A 333 5.33 4.92 -0.75
C ARG A 333 5.42 4.96 0.77
N LEU A 334 5.45 3.78 1.37
CA LEU A 334 5.81 3.57 2.77
C LEU A 334 7.34 3.58 2.97
N PRO A 335 7.85 3.57 4.21
CA PRO A 335 9.29 3.41 4.48
C PRO A 335 9.87 2.08 3.98
N ALA A 336 9.04 1.08 3.75
CA ALA A 336 9.39 -0.15 3.05
C ALA A 336 8.82 -0.14 1.63
N TYR A 337 9.63 -0.56 0.65
CA TYR A 337 9.19 -0.62 -0.75
C TYR A 337 8.24 -1.80 -1.02
N PRO A 338 7.35 -1.69 -2.03
CA PRO A 338 6.33 -2.69 -2.35
C PRO A 338 6.85 -4.11 -2.52
N ALA A 339 8.07 -4.29 -3.02
CA ALA A 339 8.68 -5.60 -3.23
C ALA A 339 8.77 -6.43 -1.93
N TYR A 340 9.02 -5.78 -0.80
CA TYR A 340 9.16 -6.43 0.51
C TYR A 340 7.81 -6.78 1.16
N LEU A 341 6.75 -6.08 0.77
CA LEU A 341 5.38 -6.32 1.25
C LEU A 341 4.71 -7.54 0.59
N ARG A 342 5.32 -8.12 -0.45
CA ARG A 342 4.85 -9.38 -1.05
C ARG A 342 5.10 -10.60 -0.17
N ALA A 343 6.15 -10.55 0.66
CA ALA A 343 6.48 -11.60 1.62
C ALA A 343 6.84 -10.99 2.98
N PRO A 344 5.88 -10.29 3.65
CA PRO A 344 6.20 -9.43 4.80
C PRO A 344 6.75 -10.22 5.99
N ARG A 345 6.41 -11.50 6.14
CA ARG A 345 6.91 -12.35 7.22
C ARG A 345 8.41 -12.65 7.12
N ASP A 346 8.98 -12.56 5.93
CA ASP A 346 10.41 -12.81 5.71
C ASP A 346 11.28 -11.63 6.13
N TRP A 347 10.72 -10.42 6.05
CA TRP A 347 11.46 -9.17 6.19
C TRP A 347 11.20 -8.42 7.49
N PHE A 348 10.00 -8.53 8.05
CA PHE A 348 9.56 -7.71 9.17
C PHE A 348 9.18 -8.55 10.38
N ALA A 349 9.34 -7.97 11.57
CA ALA A 349 8.70 -8.48 12.78
C ALA A 349 7.17 -8.47 12.61
N PRO A 350 6.41 -9.39 13.24
CA PRO A 350 4.97 -9.54 13.02
C PRO A 350 4.17 -8.26 13.22
N ARG A 351 4.52 -7.45 14.22
CA ARG A 351 3.88 -6.17 14.54
C ARG A 351 4.10 -5.15 13.41
N ILE A 352 5.32 -5.05 12.91
CA ILE A 352 5.68 -4.16 11.80
C ILE A 352 5.02 -4.60 10.50
N ALA A 353 5.05 -5.90 10.19
CA ALA A 353 4.36 -6.46 9.04
C ALA A 353 2.86 -6.09 9.04
N THR A 354 2.19 -6.23 10.19
CA THR A 354 0.79 -5.85 10.36
C THR A 354 0.56 -4.35 10.13
N ALA A 355 1.41 -3.51 10.70
CA ALA A 355 1.31 -2.05 10.55
C ALA A 355 1.51 -1.62 9.08
N LEU A 356 2.50 -2.19 8.39
CA LEU A 356 2.76 -1.96 6.98
C LEU A 356 1.59 -2.39 6.08
N LEU A 357 1.04 -3.60 6.29
CA LEU A 357 -0.10 -4.09 5.53
C LEU A 357 -1.38 -3.26 5.74
N ARG A 358 -1.56 -2.70 6.94
CA ARG A 358 -2.68 -1.78 7.23
C ARG A 358 -2.52 -0.41 6.55
N ALA A 359 -1.29 0.04 6.35
CA ALA A 359 -0.95 1.32 5.74
C ALA A 359 -0.78 1.24 4.22
N SER A 360 -0.74 0.03 3.62
CA SER A 360 -0.53 -0.17 2.19
C SER A 360 -1.81 -0.41 1.41
N ASP A 361 -1.78 -0.05 0.12
CA ASP A 361 -2.74 -0.50 -0.87
C ASP A 361 -2.40 -1.92 -1.39
N ALA A 362 -3.16 -2.43 -2.35
CA ALA A 362 -2.95 -3.76 -2.93
C ALA A 362 -1.63 -3.87 -3.73
N ALA A 363 -1.08 -2.76 -4.20
CA ALA A 363 0.20 -2.71 -4.91
C ALA A 363 1.39 -2.54 -3.95
N GLY A 364 1.15 -2.28 -2.66
CA GLY A 364 2.16 -2.08 -1.63
C GLY A 364 2.61 -0.63 -1.45
N PHE A 365 1.95 0.33 -2.10
CA PHE A 365 2.17 1.76 -1.88
C PHE A 365 1.38 2.28 -0.69
N ALA A 366 1.66 3.52 -0.26
CA ALA A 366 0.94 4.11 0.86
C ALA A 366 -0.54 4.31 0.52
N ARG A 367 -1.41 3.89 1.43
CA ARG A 367 -2.85 4.07 1.34
C ARG A 367 -3.23 5.44 1.90
N GLY A 368 -3.71 6.33 1.05
CA GLY A 368 -4.19 7.65 1.43
C GLY A 368 -5.70 7.70 1.67
N ASP A 369 -6.22 8.88 2.01
CA ASP A 369 -7.67 9.09 2.18
C ASP A 369 -8.43 9.04 0.84
N ASP A 370 -7.74 9.29 -0.26
CA ASP A 370 -8.19 9.17 -1.64
C ASP A 370 -7.97 7.77 -2.24
N TRP A 371 -7.49 6.82 -1.41
CA TRP A 371 -7.24 5.46 -1.88
C TRP A 371 -8.54 4.78 -2.34
N SER A 372 -8.48 4.18 -3.52
CA SER A 372 -9.49 3.26 -4.02
C SER A 372 -8.84 1.98 -4.55
N PRO A 373 -9.48 0.81 -4.41
CA PRO A 373 -8.96 -0.42 -5.00
C PRO A 373 -9.04 -0.33 -6.53
N GLY A 374 -8.03 -0.84 -7.20
CA GLY A 374 -8.03 -0.93 -8.66
C GLY A 374 -6.72 -0.46 -9.31
N ALA A 375 -6.68 -0.52 -10.63
CA ALA A 375 -5.54 -0.11 -11.41
C ALA A 375 -5.50 1.41 -11.59
N LEU A 376 -4.32 2.00 -11.43
CA LEU A 376 -4.10 3.43 -11.72
C LEU A 376 -4.18 3.77 -13.22
N THR A 377 -4.03 2.75 -14.07
CA THR A 377 -4.16 2.90 -15.53
C THR A 377 -5.50 2.37 -15.97
N PRO A 378 -6.35 3.17 -16.62
CA PRO A 378 -7.61 2.67 -17.13
C PRO A 378 -7.36 1.55 -18.15
N PRO A 379 -8.20 0.51 -18.16
CA PRO A 379 -8.09 -0.56 -19.15
C PRO A 379 -8.28 0.02 -20.56
N ARG A 380 -7.50 -0.46 -21.52
CA ARG A 380 -7.76 -0.17 -22.93
C ARG A 380 -9.01 -0.97 -23.35
N LEU A 381 -10.09 -0.27 -23.55
CA LEU A 381 -11.27 -0.88 -24.15
C LEU A 381 -10.97 -1.18 -25.63
N PRO A 382 -11.32 -2.37 -26.14
CA PRO A 382 -11.18 -2.65 -27.56
C PRO A 382 -12.02 -1.65 -28.36
N ALA A 383 -11.50 -1.19 -29.49
CA ALA A 383 -12.28 -0.37 -30.41
C ALA A 383 -13.49 -1.19 -30.90
N PRO A 384 -14.67 -0.59 -30.98
CA PRO A 384 -15.84 -1.30 -31.52
C PRO A 384 -15.57 -1.71 -32.95
N LEU A 385 -15.71 -3.00 -33.26
CA LEU A 385 -15.63 -3.50 -34.61
C LEU A 385 -16.93 -3.15 -35.35
N LEU A 386 -16.83 -2.35 -36.40
CA LEU A 386 -17.96 -1.98 -37.28
C LEU A 386 -18.19 -3.07 -38.33
N THR A 387 -18.59 -4.26 -37.93
CA THR A 387 -18.98 -5.36 -38.84
C THR A 387 -20.49 -5.60 -38.77
N ALA A 388 -21.03 -6.28 -39.76
CA ALA A 388 -22.46 -6.54 -39.82
C ALA A 388 -22.91 -7.41 -38.65
N THR A 389 -23.97 -6.98 -37.98
CA THR A 389 -24.59 -7.71 -36.85
C THR A 389 -25.52 -8.80 -37.41
N ASP A 390 -25.55 -9.96 -36.74
CA ASP A 390 -26.55 -10.99 -37.03
C ASP A 390 -27.97 -10.41 -36.88
N ALA A 391 -28.79 -10.58 -37.92
CA ALA A 391 -30.15 -10.03 -37.99
C ALA A 391 -31.06 -10.59 -36.88
N THR A 392 -30.87 -11.85 -36.51
CA THR A 392 -31.64 -12.52 -35.46
C THR A 392 -31.29 -11.91 -34.09
N LEU A 393 -30.00 -11.72 -33.84
CA LEU A 393 -29.53 -11.06 -32.63
C LEU A 393 -30.01 -9.60 -32.53
N ALA A 394 -29.93 -8.86 -33.66
CA ALA A 394 -30.40 -7.48 -33.70
C ALA A 394 -31.90 -7.38 -33.35
N ALA A 395 -32.73 -8.30 -33.86
CA ALA A 395 -34.14 -8.36 -33.52
C ALA A 395 -34.38 -8.69 -32.04
N LEU A 396 -33.59 -9.59 -31.45
CA LEU A 396 -33.66 -9.89 -30.02
C LEU A 396 -33.27 -8.68 -29.14
N VAL A 397 -32.23 -7.97 -29.52
CA VAL A 397 -31.77 -6.76 -28.83
C VAL A 397 -32.86 -5.68 -28.87
N GLU A 398 -33.50 -5.48 -30.02
CA GLU A 398 -34.59 -4.50 -30.17
C GLU A 398 -35.81 -4.86 -29.30
N ARG A 399 -36.21 -6.13 -29.29
CA ARG A 399 -37.31 -6.63 -28.43
C ARG A 399 -36.99 -6.41 -26.94
N ALA A 400 -35.74 -6.70 -26.52
CA ALA A 400 -35.31 -6.46 -25.18
C ALA A 400 -35.31 -4.96 -24.81
N ALA A 401 -34.86 -4.08 -25.72
CA ALA A 401 -34.86 -2.64 -25.54
C ALA A 401 -36.28 -2.05 -25.43
N GLN A 402 -37.26 -2.67 -26.08
CA GLN A 402 -38.68 -2.31 -25.95
C GLN A 402 -39.35 -2.85 -24.68
N GLY A 403 -38.61 -3.55 -23.82
CA GLY A 403 -39.11 -4.10 -22.55
C GLY A 403 -39.82 -5.44 -22.68
N GLU A 404 -39.66 -6.14 -23.81
CA GLU A 404 -40.22 -7.48 -23.94
C GLU A 404 -39.55 -8.46 -22.99
N ARG A 405 -40.35 -9.33 -22.37
CA ARG A 405 -39.83 -10.37 -21.46
C ARG A 405 -39.26 -11.52 -22.30
N LEU A 406 -37.94 -11.54 -22.41
CA LEU A 406 -37.23 -12.62 -23.08
C LEU A 406 -37.25 -13.90 -22.25
N GLU A 407 -37.36 -15.05 -22.90
CA GLU A 407 -37.23 -16.38 -22.30
C GLU A 407 -35.78 -16.88 -22.38
N ALA A 408 -35.47 -17.96 -21.63
CA ALA A 408 -34.12 -18.47 -21.48
C ALA A 408 -33.35 -18.65 -22.81
N PRO A 409 -33.91 -19.26 -23.87
CA PRO A 409 -33.17 -19.44 -25.14
C PRO A 409 -32.76 -18.12 -25.80
N ALA A 410 -33.60 -17.09 -25.70
CA ALA A 410 -33.27 -15.76 -26.23
C ALA A 410 -32.16 -15.09 -25.40
N ILE A 411 -32.17 -15.23 -24.09
CA ILE A 411 -31.12 -14.72 -23.19
C ILE A 411 -29.79 -15.45 -23.44
N GLU A 412 -29.82 -16.78 -23.67
CA GLU A 412 -28.65 -17.56 -24.04
C GLU A 412 -28.02 -17.06 -25.35
N THR A 413 -28.86 -16.72 -26.34
CA THR A 413 -28.40 -16.14 -27.62
C THR A 413 -27.65 -14.81 -27.38
N LEU A 414 -28.15 -13.95 -26.47
CA LEU A 414 -27.46 -12.71 -26.10
C LEU A 414 -26.12 -12.98 -25.42
N PHE A 415 -26.02 -14.00 -24.56
CA PHE A 415 -24.77 -14.39 -23.92
C PHE A 415 -23.77 -15.04 -24.90
N ALA A 416 -24.25 -15.63 -25.98
CA ALA A 416 -23.41 -16.21 -27.03
C ALA A 416 -22.80 -15.16 -27.96
N ALA A 417 -23.28 -13.91 -27.95
CA ALA A 417 -22.78 -12.83 -28.79
C ALA A 417 -21.26 -12.61 -28.61
N ARG A 418 -20.55 -12.41 -29.72
CA ARG A 418 -19.10 -12.16 -29.77
C ARG A 418 -18.82 -11.01 -30.72
N ASP A 419 -17.65 -10.41 -30.57
CA ASP A 419 -17.13 -9.37 -31.48
C ASP A 419 -18.13 -8.23 -31.75
N ALA A 420 -18.56 -8.03 -32.97
CA ALA A 420 -19.50 -6.98 -33.38
C ALA A 420 -20.87 -7.15 -32.74
N ASP A 421 -21.36 -8.38 -32.62
CA ASP A 421 -22.63 -8.69 -31.98
C ASP A 421 -22.60 -8.38 -30.48
N GLN A 422 -21.50 -8.68 -29.80
CA GLN A 422 -21.29 -8.28 -28.41
C GLN A 422 -21.28 -6.76 -28.28
N ALA A 423 -20.58 -6.06 -29.17
CA ALA A 423 -20.55 -4.59 -29.17
C ALA A 423 -21.96 -4.02 -29.39
N HIS A 424 -22.78 -4.62 -30.23
CA HIS A 424 -24.16 -4.22 -30.46
C HIS A 424 -25.04 -4.39 -29.21
N VAL A 425 -24.94 -5.53 -28.51
CA VAL A 425 -25.62 -5.77 -27.24
C VAL A 425 -25.21 -4.73 -26.18
N MET A 426 -23.88 -4.47 -26.05
CA MET A 426 -23.36 -3.49 -25.09
C MET A 426 -23.87 -2.07 -25.39
N GLN A 427 -23.88 -1.65 -26.65
CA GLN A 427 -24.39 -0.34 -27.06
C GLN A 427 -25.90 -0.19 -26.80
N ALA A 428 -26.68 -1.25 -27.02
CA ALA A 428 -28.11 -1.25 -26.71
C ALA A 428 -28.37 -1.16 -25.19
N ALA A 429 -27.60 -1.89 -24.39
CA ALA A 429 -27.64 -1.83 -22.93
C ALA A 429 -27.27 -0.43 -22.43
N ASP A 430 -26.26 0.22 -23.02
CA ASP A 430 -25.87 1.59 -22.65
C ASP A 430 -26.93 2.62 -23.02
N ARG A 431 -27.57 2.51 -24.20
CA ARG A 431 -28.71 3.36 -24.57
C ARG A 431 -29.88 3.20 -23.58
N LEU A 432 -30.18 1.96 -23.18
CA LEU A 432 -31.23 1.68 -22.18
C LEU A 432 -30.86 2.28 -20.82
N ARG A 433 -29.61 2.11 -20.37
CA ARG A 433 -29.09 2.76 -19.16
C ARG A 433 -29.29 4.28 -19.23
N GLN A 434 -28.91 4.91 -20.35
CA GLN A 434 -29.03 6.35 -20.54
C GLN A 434 -30.48 6.81 -20.46
N ALA A 435 -31.40 6.07 -21.10
CA ALA A 435 -32.83 6.38 -21.09
C ALA A 435 -33.45 6.29 -19.68
N VAL A 436 -33.00 5.34 -18.86
CA VAL A 436 -33.56 5.06 -17.52
C VAL A 436 -32.86 5.87 -16.41
N ALA A 437 -31.52 5.94 -16.45
CA ALA A 437 -30.70 6.51 -15.36
C ALA A 437 -29.99 7.81 -15.74
N GLY A 438 -30.01 8.22 -17.02
CA GLY A 438 -29.27 9.38 -17.52
C GLY A 438 -27.75 9.16 -17.41
N ASP A 439 -27.00 10.22 -17.31
CA ASP A 439 -25.52 10.18 -17.19
C ASP A 439 -25.02 10.10 -15.76
N THR A 440 -25.92 9.88 -14.81
CA THR A 440 -25.56 9.79 -13.39
C THR A 440 -25.03 8.40 -13.06
N VAL A 441 -23.77 8.33 -12.60
CA VAL A 441 -23.19 7.15 -11.95
C VAL A 441 -23.13 7.38 -10.46
N ARG A 442 -23.71 6.47 -9.68
CA ARG A 442 -23.78 6.56 -8.22
C ARG A 442 -22.74 5.66 -7.59
N TYR A 443 -22.24 6.07 -6.44
CA TYR A 443 -21.36 5.27 -5.58
C TYR A 443 -21.74 5.48 -4.11
N VAL A 444 -21.36 4.53 -3.27
CA VAL A 444 -21.47 4.63 -1.82
C VAL A 444 -20.08 4.55 -1.20
N VAL A 445 -19.81 5.45 -0.26
CA VAL A 445 -18.60 5.36 0.57
C VAL A 445 -18.92 4.41 1.71
N ASN A 446 -18.36 3.19 1.65
CA ASN A 446 -18.62 2.16 2.64
C ASN A 446 -17.33 1.53 3.17
N ARG A 447 -17.46 0.72 4.19
CA ARG A 447 -16.43 -0.17 4.70
C ARG A 447 -16.94 -1.59 4.82
N ASN A 448 -16.23 -2.54 4.20
CA ASN A 448 -16.48 -3.96 4.44
C ASN A 448 -15.93 -4.37 5.81
N ILE A 449 -16.77 -4.99 6.63
CA ILE A 449 -16.41 -5.56 7.93
C ILE A 449 -16.77 -7.05 7.89
N ASN A 450 -15.78 -7.89 7.59
CA ASN A 450 -15.95 -9.32 7.73
C ASN A 450 -15.69 -9.66 9.19
N TYR A 451 -16.75 -9.92 9.96
CA TYR A 451 -16.65 -10.08 11.41
C TYR A 451 -16.10 -11.42 11.86
N THR A 452 -16.22 -12.47 11.03
CA THR A 452 -15.56 -13.77 11.26
C THR A 452 -15.28 -14.48 9.93
N ASN A 453 -14.17 -15.19 9.83
CA ASN A 453 -13.90 -16.11 8.72
C ASN A 453 -14.08 -17.58 9.08
N ILE A 454 -14.52 -17.88 10.31
CA ILE A 454 -14.88 -19.22 10.75
C ILE A 454 -16.23 -19.57 10.14
N CYS A 455 -16.28 -20.68 9.38
CA CYS A 455 -17.50 -21.10 8.69
C CYS A 455 -17.64 -22.62 8.71
N THR A 456 -18.83 -23.11 9.00
CA THR A 456 -19.17 -24.55 9.00
C THR A 456 -19.44 -25.09 7.59
N TYR A 457 -19.73 -24.21 6.62
CA TYR A 457 -20.04 -24.55 5.24
C TYR A 457 -18.76 -24.76 4.39
N ARG A 458 -18.87 -25.66 3.39
CA ARG A 458 -17.73 -26.05 2.52
C ARG A 458 -18.00 -25.70 1.06
N CYS A 459 -18.04 -24.40 0.74
CA CYS A 459 -18.21 -23.96 -0.64
C CYS A 459 -16.90 -24.17 -1.41
N SER A 460 -16.96 -24.82 -2.58
CA SER A 460 -15.77 -25.16 -3.38
C SER A 460 -14.99 -23.94 -3.91
N PHE A 461 -15.64 -22.79 -4.03
CA PHE A 461 -15.08 -21.54 -4.52
C PHE A 461 -14.59 -20.59 -3.41
N CYS A 462 -14.89 -20.89 -2.13
CA CYS A 462 -14.67 -19.93 -1.05
C CYS A 462 -13.27 -20.02 -0.47
N ALA A 463 -12.43 -19.06 -0.80
CA ALA A 463 -11.11 -18.92 -0.19
C ALA A 463 -11.11 -18.12 1.13
N PHE A 464 -12.23 -17.53 1.50
CA PHE A 464 -12.39 -16.73 2.72
C PHE A 464 -12.59 -17.64 3.97
N SER A 465 -13.35 -18.69 3.81
CA SER A 465 -13.72 -19.61 4.89
C SER A 465 -12.52 -20.33 5.48
N LYS A 466 -12.42 -20.35 6.83
CA LYS A 466 -11.49 -21.16 7.60
C LYS A 466 -12.26 -22.27 8.32
N GLY A 467 -12.29 -23.43 7.74
CA GLY A 467 -12.65 -24.64 8.48
C GLY A 467 -11.47 -25.08 9.36
N LYS A 468 -11.70 -26.00 10.31
CA LYS A 468 -10.67 -26.48 11.27
C LYS A 468 -9.38 -27.03 10.65
N THR A 469 -9.27 -27.15 9.33
CA THR A 469 -8.19 -27.91 8.67
C THR A 469 -7.41 -27.18 7.56
N HIS A 470 -7.69 -25.93 7.21
CA HIS A 470 -6.98 -25.20 6.14
C HIS A 470 -6.41 -23.87 6.63
N GLU A 471 -5.28 -23.93 7.32
CA GLU A 471 -4.54 -22.75 7.78
C GLU A 471 -3.80 -21.99 6.67
N ALA A 472 -3.75 -22.51 5.43
CA ALA A 472 -2.72 -22.10 4.48
C ALA A 472 -3.03 -20.83 3.66
N LEU A 473 -4.28 -20.45 3.42
CA LEU A 473 -4.57 -19.53 2.31
C LEU A 473 -4.94 -18.09 2.63
N ARG A 474 -5.13 -17.61 3.83
CA ARG A 474 -5.37 -16.15 4.14
C ARG A 474 -5.29 -15.84 5.64
N GLY A 475 -4.24 -16.25 6.29
CA GLY A 475 -4.04 -15.93 7.71
C GLY A 475 -4.86 -16.82 8.66
N PRO A 476 -4.76 -16.59 9.98
CA PRO A 476 -5.43 -17.39 10.99
C PRO A 476 -6.95 -17.19 10.97
N ALA A 477 -7.67 -18.15 11.55
CA ALA A 477 -9.07 -17.98 11.89
C ALA A 477 -9.22 -16.81 12.87
N TYR A 478 -10.29 -16.02 12.70
CA TYR A 478 -10.61 -14.91 13.59
C TYR A 478 -12.11 -14.76 13.81
N ASP A 479 -12.44 -14.18 14.93
CA ASP A 479 -13.77 -13.75 15.32
C ASP A 479 -13.66 -12.37 15.99
N LEU A 480 -14.29 -11.35 15.41
CA LEU A 480 -14.18 -9.98 15.91
C LEU A 480 -15.19 -9.76 17.02
N ASP A 481 -14.72 -9.23 18.14
CA ASP A 481 -15.61 -8.78 19.20
C ASP A 481 -16.36 -7.48 18.81
N HIS A 482 -17.38 -7.14 19.58
CA HIS A 482 -18.19 -5.94 19.34
C HIS A 482 -17.36 -4.64 19.46
N ALA A 483 -16.32 -4.62 20.28
CA ALA A 483 -15.45 -3.46 20.44
C ALA A 483 -14.67 -3.18 19.14
N GLU A 484 -14.12 -4.21 18.52
CA GLU A 484 -13.40 -4.08 17.25
C GLU A 484 -14.37 -3.76 16.09
N ILE A 485 -15.54 -4.38 16.02
CA ILE A 485 -16.56 -4.06 15.00
C ILE A 485 -16.97 -2.58 15.10
N THR A 486 -17.28 -2.10 16.31
CA THR A 486 -17.67 -0.70 16.54
C THR A 486 -16.53 0.28 16.30
N ARG A 487 -15.30 -0.09 16.64
CA ARG A 487 -14.12 0.71 16.32
C ARG A 487 -13.99 0.92 14.82
N ARG A 488 -14.15 -0.14 14.02
CA ARG A 488 -14.11 -0.07 12.55
C ARG A 488 -15.25 0.78 11.99
N ALA A 489 -16.44 0.68 12.53
CA ALA A 489 -17.59 1.49 12.11
C ALA A 489 -17.36 3.00 12.42
N LYS A 490 -16.85 3.34 13.60
CA LYS A 490 -16.49 4.72 13.97
C LYS A 490 -15.38 5.29 13.06
N GLU A 491 -14.35 4.50 12.79
CA GLU A 491 -13.26 4.89 11.88
C GLU A 491 -13.79 5.13 10.46
N ALA A 492 -14.68 4.28 9.97
CA ALA A 492 -15.33 4.47 8.66
C ALA A 492 -16.13 5.77 8.61
N TRP A 493 -16.96 6.00 9.62
CA TRP A 493 -17.77 7.22 9.74
C TRP A 493 -16.91 8.49 9.78
N ALA A 494 -15.84 8.48 10.56
CA ALA A 494 -14.90 9.59 10.63
C ALA A 494 -14.21 9.92 9.29
N ARG A 495 -14.14 8.95 8.37
CA ARG A 495 -13.63 9.08 7.00
C ARG A 495 -14.70 9.37 5.96
N GLY A 496 -15.92 9.65 6.37
CA GLY A 496 -17.03 9.99 5.49
C GLY A 496 -17.80 8.80 4.92
N ALA A 497 -17.55 7.58 5.39
CA ALA A 497 -18.40 6.44 5.01
C ALA A 497 -19.79 6.57 5.64
N THR A 498 -20.81 6.38 4.82
CA THR A 498 -22.20 6.41 5.26
C THR A 498 -22.77 5.01 5.50
N GLU A 499 -22.04 3.99 5.08
CA GLU A 499 -22.46 2.58 5.13
C GLU A 499 -21.33 1.68 5.63
N VAL A 500 -21.71 0.65 6.37
CA VAL A 500 -20.88 -0.54 6.58
C VAL A 500 -21.55 -1.75 5.94
N CYS A 501 -20.75 -2.51 5.17
CA CYS A 501 -21.17 -3.79 4.59
C CYS A 501 -20.62 -4.91 5.48
N LEU A 502 -21.51 -5.71 6.10
CA LEU A 502 -21.11 -6.77 7.02
C LEU A 502 -21.48 -8.14 6.45
N GLN A 503 -20.50 -9.00 6.39
CA GLN A 503 -20.65 -10.41 6.04
C GLN A 503 -19.67 -11.25 6.86
N GLY A 504 -20.03 -12.49 7.16
CA GLY A 504 -19.15 -13.40 7.89
C GLY A 504 -19.33 -14.85 7.45
N GLY A 505 -18.45 -15.70 7.96
CA GLY A 505 -18.68 -17.14 7.94
C GLY A 505 -19.85 -17.52 8.85
N ILE A 506 -20.44 -18.69 8.61
CA ILE A 506 -21.44 -19.24 9.54
C ILE A 506 -20.68 -19.92 10.69
N HIS A 507 -20.46 -19.15 11.74
CA HIS A 507 -19.79 -19.64 12.94
C HIS A 507 -20.66 -20.66 13.68
N PRO A 508 -20.11 -21.79 14.19
CA PRO A 508 -20.89 -22.84 14.86
C PRO A 508 -21.66 -22.33 16.10
N ASP A 509 -21.09 -21.37 16.82
CA ASP A 509 -21.67 -20.83 18.05
C ASP A 509 -22.59 -19.61 17.83
N TYR A 510 -22.73 -19.14 16.58
CA TYR A 510 -23.56 -17.98 16.29
C TYR A 510 -25.03 -18.36 16.23
N THR A 511 -25.82 -17.51 16.85
CA THR A 511 -27.30 -17.55 16.79
C THR A 511 -27.83 -16.26 16.18
N GLY A 512 -29.15 -16.19 15.91
CA GLY A 512 -29.75 -14.95 15.47
C GLY A 512 -29.56 -13.78 16.43
N ALA A 513 -29.38 -14.04 17.73
CA ALA A 513 -29.09 -13.00 18.72
C ALA A 513 -27.71 -12.32 18.48
N THR A 514 -26.74 -13.05 17.94
CA THR A 514 -25.43 -12.49 17.59
C THR A 514 -25.56 -11.40 16.53
N TYR A 515 -26.31 -11.65 15.48
CA TYR A 515 -26.56 -10.68 14.40
C TYR A 515 -27.29 -9.43 14.89
N GLU A 516 -28.30 -9.60 15.78
CA GLU A 516 -28.97 -8.47 16.42
C GLU A 516 -28.02 -7.64 17.28
N ALA A 517 -27.15 -8.29 18.06
CA ALA A 517 -26.19 -7.62 18.92
C ALA A 517 -25.17 -6.81 18.10
N ILE A 518 -24.70 -7.30 16.96
CA ILE A 518 -23.83 -6.57 16.03
C ILE A 518 -24.53 -5.30 15.53
N CYS A 519 -25.78 -5.41 15.06
CA CYS A 519 -26.54 -4.24 14.60
C CYS A 519 -26.72 -3.20 15.72
N ARG A 520 -27.11 -3.62 16.91
CA ARG A 520 -27.30 -2.71 18.06
C ARG A 520 -26.00 -2.03 18.46
N ALA A 521 -24.89 -2.76 18.52
CA ALA A 521 -23.58 -2.21 18.86
C ALA A 521 -23.14 -1.11 17.89
N ILE A 522 -23.31 -1.34 16.58
CA ILE A 522 -22.99 -0.34 15.55
C ILE A 522 -23.90 0.88 15.68
N LYS A 523 -25.22 0.69 15.83
CA LYS A 523 -26.16 1.81 15.96
C LYS A 523 -25.96 2.62 17.24
N GLN A 524 -25.60 1.99 18.34
CA GLN A 524 -25.21 2.70 19.57
C GLN A 524 -23.94 3.53 19.38
N ALA A 525 -22.96 2.99 18.65
CA ALA A 525 -21.68 3.65 18.41
C ALA A 525 -21.74 4.75 17.36
N VAL A 526 -22.55 4.57 16.30
CA VAL A 526 -22.73 5.47 15.15
C VAL A 526 -24.20 5.41 14.69
N PRO A 527 -25.09 6.19 15.29
CA PRO A 527 -26.53 6.11 15.01
C PRO A 527 -26.92 6.34 13.54
N GLY A 528 -26.16 7.20 12.83
CA GLY A 528 -26.38 7.53 11.42
C GLY A 528 -25.88 6.47 10.42
N MET A 529 -25.10 5.49 10.85
CA MET A 529 -24.50 4.49 9.96
C MET A 529 -25.58 3.61 9.30
N HIS A 530 -25.58 3.52 7.97
CA HIS A 530 -26.36 2.53 7.24
C HIS A 530 -25.73 1.14 7.41
N ILE A 531 -26.53 0.17 7.79
CA ILE A 531 -26.08 -1.22 7.97
C ILE A 531 -26.61 -2.05 6.79
N HIS A 532 -25.70 -2.35 5.85
CA HIS A 532 -25.93 -3.29 4.75
C HIS A 532 -25.39 -4.64 5.16
N ALA A 533 -26.25 -5.53 5.62
CA ALA A 533 -25.79 -6.74 6.29
C ALA A 533 -26.71 -7.92 6.10
N PHE A 534 -26.15 -8.95 6.29
CA PHE A 534 -26.31 -10.40 6.40
C PHE A 534 -26.89 -11.01 5.13
N SER A 535 -26.11 -11.91 4.55
CA SER A 535 -26.53 -12.73 3.41
C SER A 535 -27.81 -13.53 3.71
N ALA A 536 -28.48 -13.97 2.67
CA ALA A 536 -29.64 -14.85 2.82
C ALA A 536 -29.35 -16.10 3.66
N LEU A 537 -28.13 -16.62 3.59
CA LEU A 537 -27.68 -17.76 4.40
C LEU A 537 -27.61 -17.42 5.88
N GLU A 538 -27.04 -16.26 6.25
CA GLU A 538 -26.94 -15.79 7.63
C GLU A 538 -28.32 -15.52 8.21
N ILE A 539 -29.22 -14.94 7.43
CA ILE A 539 -30.63 -14.71 7.84
C ILE A 539 -31.37 -16.04 8.08
N HIS A 540 -31.24 -16.98 7.13
CA HIS A 540 -31.86 -18.30 7.24
C HIS A 540 -31.36 -19.05 8.48
N GLN A 541 -30.06 -19.06 8.70
CA GLN A 541 -29.43 -19.71 9.85
C GLN A 541 -29.80 -19.01 11.16
N GLY A 542 -29.80 -17.68 11.21
CA GLY A 542 -30.19 -16.91 12.40
C GLY A 542 -31.62 -17.15 12.80
N ALA A 543 -32.56 -17.16 11.86
CA ALA A 543 -33.97 -17.48 12.11
C ALA A 543 -34.14 -18.91 12.68
N ARG A 544 -33.44 -19.89 12.06
CA ARG A 544 -33.48 -21.30 12.49
C ARG A 544 -32.95 -21.49 13.91
N THR A 545 -31.87 -20.84 14.28
CA THR A 545 -31.24 -20.97 15.61
C THR A 545 -32.10 -20.38 16.73
N LEU A 546 -32.98 -19.45 16.41
CA LEU A 546 -33.94 -18.87 17.36
C LEU A 546 -35.32 -19.50 17.29
N GLY A 547 -35.58 -20.44 16.40
CA GLY A 547 -36.89 -21.04 16.17
C GLY A 547 -37.94 -20.04 15.66
N LEU A 548 -37.50 -19.01 14.92
CA LEU A 548 -38.35 -17.93 14.41
C LEU A 548 -38.65 -18.10 12.91
N SER A 549 -39.79 -17.56 12.47
CA SER A 549 -40.01 -17.35 11.05
C SER A 549 -39.07 -16.30 10.49
N LEU A 550 -38.77 -16.35 9.18
CA LEU A 550 -37.93 -15.36 8.49
C LEU A 550 -38.41 -13.93 8.73
N SER A 551 -39.73 -13.69 8.61
CA SER A 551 -40.32 -12.36 8.84
C SER A 551 -40.17 -11.89 10.29
N ALA A 552 -40.34 -12.77 11.27
CA ALA A 552 -40.17 -12.42 12.68
C ALA A 552 -38.70 -12.07 12.98
N PHE A 553 -37.75 -12.85 12.48
CA PHE A 553 -36.32 -12.57 12.68
C PHE A 553 -35.87 -11.28 11.96
N LEU A 554 -36.28 -11.08 10.70
CA LEU A 554 -36.00 -9.85 9.96
C LEU A 554 -36.60 -8.60 10.61
N THR A 555 -37.81 -8.72 11.24
CA THR A 555 -38.38 -7.63 12.03
C THR A 555 -37.46 -7.27 13.20
N ARG A 556 -36.97 -8.26 13.95
CA ARG A 556 -36.03 -8.03 15.06
C ARG A 556 -34.71 -7.38 14.60
N LEU A 557 -34.16 -7.81 13.45
CA LEU A 557 -32.96 -7.22 12.87
C LEU A 557 -33.19 -5.78 12.42
N ARG A 558 -34.35 -5.48 11.77
CA ARG A 558 -34.75 -4.12 11.41
C ARG A 558 -34.83 -3.23 12.65
N ASP A 559 -35.47 -3.70 13.70
CA ASP A 559 -35.64 -2.96 14.96
C ASP A 559 -34.28 -2.81 15.71
N ALA A 560 -33.33 -3.71 15.46
CA ALA A 560 -31.94 -3.59 15.91
C ALA A 560 -31.08 -2.62 15.04
N GLY A 561 -31.61 -2.16 13.88
CA GLY A 561 -30.97 -1.16 13.04
C GLY A 561 -30.46 -1.65 11.68
N LEU A 562 -30.78 -2.89 11.29
CA LEU A 562 -30.51 -3.37 9.93
C LEU A 562 -31.22 -2.49 8.90
N SER A 563 -30.51 -2.06 7.86
CA SER A 563 -31.02 -1.14 6.85
C SER A 563 -31.34 -1.81 5.52
N THR A 564 -30.43 -2.62 4.99
CA THR A 564 -30.58 -3.35 3.73
C THR A 564 -29.85 -4.69 3.79
N LEU A 565 -30.18 -5.62 2.88
CA LEU A 565 -29.53 -6.92 2.76
C LEU A 565 -28.69 -7.02 1.49
N PRO A 566 -27.50 -7.63 1.53
CA PRO A 566 -26.76 -8.01 0.33
C PRO A 566 -27.42 -9.20 -0.37
N GLY A 567 -27.34 -9.23 -1.70
CA GLY A 567 -27.80 -10.34 -2.52
C GLY A 567 -26.89 -11.58 -2.50
N THR A 568 -25.87 -11.56 -1.66
CA THR A 568 -24.88 -12.64 -1.54
C THR A 568 -25.51 -13.96 -1.08
N ALA A 569 -24.78 -15.05 -1.23
CA ALA A 569 -25.26 -16.44 -1.15
C ALA A 569 -26.21 -16.87 -2.28
N ALA A 570 -26.52 -15.99 -3.24
CA ALA A 570 -27.19 -16.36 -4.48
C ALA A 570 -26.31 -17.25 -5.36
N GLU A 571 -25.05 -16.89 -5.51
CA GLU A 571 -24.09 -17.49 -6.45
C GLU A 571 -24.74 -17.69 -7.83
N ILE A 572 -25.21 -18.90 -8.13
CA ILE A 572 -26.14 -19.21 -9.23
C ILE A 572 -27.41 -19.77 -8.59
N LEU A 573 -28.59 -19.17 -8.92
CA LEU A 573 -29.90 -19.64 -8.44
C LEU A 573 -30.46 -20.77 -9.34
N ASP A 574 -29.62 -21.80 -9.47
CA ASP A 574 -29.92 -23.05 -10.16
C ASP A 574 -29.39 -24.20 -9.29
N ASP A 575 -30.30 -25.07 -8.84
CA ASP A 575 -29.94 -26.08 -7.84
C ASP A 575 -29.01 -27.18 -8.36
N GLU A 576 -28.94 -27.40 -9.70
CA GLU A 576 -27.95 -28.30 -10.31
C GLU A 576 -26.53 -27.75 -10.09
N ILE A 577 -26.33 -26.47 -10.31
CA ILE A 577 -25.04 -25.80 -10.09
C ILE A 577 -24.73 -25.69 -8.59
N ARG A 578 -25.74 -25.35 -7.78
CA ARG A 578 -25.57 -25.25 -6.32
C ARG A 578 -25.14 -26.54 -5.70
N ALA A 579 -25.66 -27.68 -6.14
CA ALA A 579 -25.24 -29.00 -5.70
C ALA A 579 -23.74 -29.27 -5.92
N ILE A 580 -23.11 -28.63 -6.91
CA ILE A 580 -21.68 -28.75 -7.22
C ILE A 580 -20.85 -27.77 -6.40
N ILE A 581 -21.24 -26.49 -6.40
CA ILE A 581 -20.37 -25.42 -5.85
C ILE A 581 -20.60 -25.15 -4.35
N CYS A 582 -21.82 -25.39 -3.84
CA CYS A 582 -22.19 -25.08 -2.45
C CYS A 582 -23.36 -25.97 -1.96
N PRO A 583 -23.20 -27.29 -1.90
CA PRO A 583 -24.29 -28.24 -1.62
C PRO A 583 -24.94 -28.05 -0.25
N ASP A 584 -24.18 -27.49 0.70
CA ASP A 584 -24.63 -27.31 2.08
C ASP A 584 -25.40 -25.98 2.29
N LYS A 585 -25.38 -25.06 1.33
CA LYS A 585 -26.02 -23.75 1.45
C LYS A 585 -27.53 -23.83 1.19
N VAL A 586 -28.23 -22.73 1.54
CA VAL A 586 -29.64 -22.54 1.15
C VAL A 586 -29.82 -22.80 -0.35
N ASN A 587 -30.86 -23.51 -0.72
CA ASN A 587 -31.20 -23.74 -2.13
C ASN A 587 -31.83 -22.46 -2.76
N ALA A 588 -32.14 -22.52 -4.07
CA ALA A 588 -32.66 -21.36 -4.80
C ALA A 588 -34.02 -20.88 -4.24
N ALA A 589 -34.89 -21.80 -3.79
CA ALA A 589 -36.18 -21.46 -3.23
C ALA A 589 -36.06 -20.82 -1.83
N GLU A 590 -35.18 -21.34 -0.98
CA GLU A 590 -34.88 -20.80 0.34
C GLU A 590 -34.30 -19.39 0.26
N TRP A 591 -33.37 -19.16 -0.67
CA TRP A 591 -32.80 -17.83 -0.94
C TRP A 591 -33.91 -16.83 -1.33
N GLN A 592 -34.78 -17.22 -2.26
CA GLN A 592 -35.93 -16.40 -2.67
C GLN A 592 -36.89 -16.13 -1.50
N ALA A 593 -37.12 -17.11 -0.63
CA ALA A 593 -37.99 -16.95 0.54
C ALA A 593 -37.46 -15.87 1.50
N VAL A 594 -36.15 -15.82 1.72
CA VAL A 594 -35.53 -14.77 2.54
C VAL A 594 -35.72 -13.40 1.88
N MET A 595 -35.48 -13.26 0.57
CA MET A 595 -35.64 -11.97 -0.13
C MET A 595 -37.11 -11.53 -0.15
N ARG A 596 -38.07 -12.43 -0.40
CA ARG A 596 -39.52 -12.12 -0.30
C ARG A 596 -39.89 -11.62 1.09
N ALA A 597 -39.42 -12.28 2.14
CA ALA A 597 -39.69 -11.88 3.51
C ALA A 597 -39.10 -10.50 3.84
N ALA A 598 -37.87 -10.22 3.40
CA ALA A 598 -37.24 -8.92 3.57
C ALA A 598 -38.00 -7.81 2.83
N HIS A 599 -38.34 -8.02 1.56
CA HIS A 599 -39.05 -7.05 0.74
C HIS A 599 -40.47 -6.79 1.30
N GLY A 600 -41.14 -7.82 1.81
CA GLY A 600 -42.45 -7.68 2.47
C GLY A 600 -42.41 -6.79 3.72
N LEU A 601 -41.24 -6.69 4.37
CA LEU A 601 -41.00 -5.80 5.51
C LEU A 601 -40.42 -4.44 5.08
N ARG A 602 -40.35 -4.15 3.77
CA ARG A 602 -39.75 -2.96 3.19
C ARG A 602 -38.23 -2.85 3.45
N LEU A 603 -37.59 -3.94 3.80
CA LEU A 603 -36.13 -4.06 3.78
C LEU A 603 -35.70 -4.35 2.33
N ARG A 604 -35.03 -3.40 1.71
CA ARG A 604 -34.51 -3.57 0.35
C ARG A 604 -33.28 -4.44 0.36
N SER A 605 -32.95 -5.01 -0.79
CA SER A 605 -31.74 -5.79 -0.96
C SER A 605 -31.07 -5.53 -2.30
N THR A 606 -29.81 -5.92 -2.42
CA THR A 606 -29.17 -6.08 -3.73
C THR A 606 -29.49 -7.46 -4.29
N ALA A 607 -29.18 -7.69 -5.56
CA ALA A 607 -29.15 -9.00 -6.20
C ALA A 607 -27.76 -9.26 -6.76
N THR A 608 -27.26 -10.49 -6.68
CA THR A 608 -25.92 -10.85 -7.16
C THR A 608 -25.95 -12.10 -8.01
N ILE A 609 -25.01 -12.22 -8.94
CA ILE A 609 -24.64 -13.47 -9.61
C ILE A 609 -23.14 -13.65 -9.49
N MET A 610 -22.66 -14.87 -9.19
CA MET A 610 -21.26 -15.25 -9.35
C MET A 610 -21.14 -16.15 -10.58
N PHE A 611 -20.41 -15.74 -11.58
CA PHE A 611 -20.32 -16.42 -12.88
C PHE A 611 -18.89 -16.74 -13.29
N GLY A 612 -18.73 -17.74 -14.16
CA GLY A 612 -17.44 -18.16 -14.71
C GLY A 612 -16.80 -19.31 -13.94
N HIS A 613 -17.57 -20.12 -13.21
CA HIS A 613 -17.07 -21.28 -12.46
C HIS A 613 -17.31 -22.59 -13.23
N VAL A 614 -18.48 -23.23 -13.09
CA VAL A 614 -18.82 -24.53 -13.73
C VAL A 614 -20.12 -24.44 -14.54
N GLU A 615 -20.80 -23.32 -14.47
CA GLU A 615 -22.09 -23.09 -15.11
C GLU A 615 -21.93 -22.81 -16.60
N ALA A 616 -23.03 -22.96 -17.33
CA ALA A 616 -23.19 -22.59 -18.72
C ALA A 616 -24.18 -21.42 -18.88
N PRO A 617 -24.27 -20.76 -20.05
CA PRO A 617 -25.15 -19.61 -20.29
C PRO A 617 -26.64 -19.87 -19.92
N VAL A 618 -27.13 -21.09 -20.06
CA VAL A 618 -28.49 -21.46 -19.67
C VAL A 618 -28.74 -21.23 -18.17
N HIS A 619 -27.74 -21.49 -17.33
CA HIS A 619 -27.85 -21.28 -15.88
C HIS A 619 -27.86 -19.79 -15.53
N TRP A 620 -27.09 -18.96 -16.27
CA TRP A 620 -27.17 -17.50 -16.14
C TRP A 620 -28.55 -16.98 -16.55
N ALA A 621 -29.09 -17.49 -17.66
CA ALA A 621 -30.41 -17.14 -18.13
C ALA A 621 -31.49 -17.48 -17.06
N ARG A 622 -31.48 -18.70 -16.52
CA ARG A 622 -32.39 -19.13 -15.45
C ARG A 622 -32.26 -18.26 -14.20
N HIS A 623 -31.04 -17.97 -13.78
CA HIS A 623 -30.75 -17.08 -12.67
C HIS A 623 -31.38 -15.68 -12.86
N LEU A 624 -31.15 -15.07 -14.02
CA LEU A 624 -31.71 -13.75 -14.35
C LEU A 624 -33.25 -13.76 -14.40
N LEU A 625 -33.85 -14.85 -14.88
CA LEU A 625 -35.31 -15.01 -14.89
C LEU A 625 -35.87 -15.06 -13.46
N VAL A 626 -35.23 -15.78 -12.55
CA VAL A 626 -35.59 -15.83 -11.13
C VAL A 626 -35.57 -14.43 -10.50
N LEU A 627 -34.49 -13.67 -10.72
CA LEU A 627 -34.35 -12.31 -10.18
C LEU A 627 -35.38 -11.36 -10.80
N ARG A 628 -35.56 -11.40 -12.12
CA ARG A 628 -36.55 -10.59 -12.84
C ARG A 628 -37.96 -10.82 -12.30
N ASP A 629 -38.33 -12.08 -12.10
CA ASP A 629 -39.66 -12.44 -11.63
C ASP A 629 -39.88 -12.03 -10.19
N LEU A 630 -38.86 -12.17 -9.33
CA LEU A 630 -38.93 -11.71 -7.96
C LEU A 630 -38.99 -10.17 -7.89
N GLN A 631 -38.23 -9.46 -8.70
CA GLN A 631 -38.31 -8.00 -8.79
C GLN A 631 -39.70 -7.52 -9.27
N ALA A 632 -40.28 -8.18 -10.26
CA ALA A 632 -41.61 -7.84 -10.74
C ALA A 632 -42.70 -8.03 -9.67
N GLN A 633 -42.51 -9.00 -8.75
CA GLN A 633 -43.45 -9.27 -7.66
C GLN A 633 -43.26 -8.33 -6.47
N THR A 634 -42.04 -7.93 -6.16
CA THR A 634 -41.73 -7.27 -4.88
C THR A 634 -41.19 -5.84 -5.02
N GLY A 635 -40.57 -5.50 -6.15
CA GLY A 635 -39.89 -4.21 -6.35
C GLY A 635 -38.75 -3.93 -5.36
N GLY A 636 -38.24 -4.96 -4.66
CA GLY A 636 -37.34 -4.79 -3.51
C GLY A 636 -35.87 -4.74 -3.83
N PHE A 637 -35.40 -5.17 -5.02
CA PHE A 637 -34.01 -5.07 -5.41
C PHE A 637 -33.64 -3.64 -5.82
N THR A 638 -32.52 -3.15 -5.30
CA THR A 638 -31.99 -1.80 -5.60
C THR A 638 -30.94 -1.81 -6.69
N GLU A 639 -30.19 -2.89 -6.81
CA GLU A 639 -29.13 -3.06 -7.79
C GLU A 639 -28.87 -4.54 -8.08
N PHE A 640 -28.24 -4.81 -9.23
CA PHE A 640 -27.77 -6.14 -9.61
C PHE A 640 -26.25 -6.12 -9.80
N VAL A 641 -25.54 -7.01 -9.12
CA VAL A 641 -24.07 -7.04 -9.09
C VAL A 641 -23.55 -8.35 -9.69
N PRO A 642 -22.97 -8.32 -10.90
CA PRO A 642 -22.30 -9.47 -11.48
C PRO A 642 -20.87 -9.59 -10.92
N LEU A 643 -20.55 -10.73 -10.33
CA LEU A 643 -19.28 -11.05 -9.69
C LEU A 643 -18.59 -12.15 -10.51
N PRO A 644 -17.50 -11.86 -11.23
CA PRO A 644 -16.74 -12.90 -11.91
C PRO A 644 -16.04 -13.80 -10.89
N PHE A 645 -16.09 -15.11 -11.12
CA PHE A 645 -15.29 -16.06 -10.33
C PHE A 645 -13.81 -15.83 -10.62
N VAL A 646 -13.01 -15.72 -9.58
CA VAL A 646 -11.56 -15.60 -9.66
C VAL A 646 -10.93 -16.84 -9.07
N HIS A 647 -10.27 -17.62 -9.91
CA HIS A 647 -9.47 -18.76 -9.48
C HIS A 647 -8.24 -18.27 -8.73
N MET A 648 -7.98 -18.85 -7.55
CA MET A 648 -6.82 -18.51 -6.73
C MET A 648 -5.78 -19.61 -6.74
#